data_5c596c42119ab94a4e9fcf490a86f87a
#
_entry.id   5c596c42119ab94a4e9fcf490a86f87a
#
_cell.length_a   1.000
_cell.length_b   1.000
_cell.length_c   1.000
_cell.angle_alpha   90.00
_cell.angle_beta   90.00
_cell.angle_gamma   90.00
#
_symmetry.space_group_name_H-M   'P 1'
#
loop_
_entity.id
_entity.type
_entity.pdbx_description
1 polymer ?
#
loop_
_entity_poly.entity_id
_entity_poly.type
_entity_poly.pdbx_seq_one_letter_code
_entity_poly.pdbx_strand_id
1 'polypeptide(L)'
;LKSSIKSDLILGILSDRIMSTKIMQKGRNNKNDQVEYLETPIKSEYDKKEYRAIRLPNGLEALLISDEDSKTCSSQHQDMKNEMKAACCLCVRTGTFKEPPGFSGISCFFEYLLMTEFEKHCLKYDIVKLTYKHGGSFKYLFDYDEYTLSFVIDIQEKHFLSVLIHFAEFFTNPFPEKEAFMQNRSNIKGEFQTALTLAKNRVPQPQLSSFTRTDHPINQIIEDRIIKEYENLDYTKLYEELHKFKKRHYSARRIKLVIQARLPLNTLEQYVTIDTCFVNIPTNKLSPDDSTKLIKNNVPFDSAAFHKMYKISSSKHVGQLKIAWVMPPLYALYKSKPYKYISWLIGNEEKGSLMSYLRKKMWNVSVSNEEICYNVHTTAYSLLKIDIDFSIEGKRHVKEVLDTIFSYINMLKQKGPQKNIYDDFSKTAENSFRYSEEKDPRDNVSNLCIHLYQYPSRDYLTGSKIYFEYDPKTITNILNYLTPETANIMIFDKNFDYLELDKVNSWSRVSYTDSEISQEWLEHWKSIEPLPDFHLPKNVNPYLGVQYFLEPLPAKVPKYPVKLYNDSISELWYRPDPKFRLPISHIYTHFISSVGLQSPENAALMTVYCNIIKLLVVEELYSVVAGGHSYDISVSEKGIITKISGSMPIVLLLNIIKYMIYPNVKKEMFETIRDQQVDIYSDIITEPEKLAEDVRLWIQKLVHYTYVDMHNALRNVSFEEFQNFAKCFTNRLYIQHLIQGNITQDAAIESMQQCFEALKCDSLHSSMMQPNRVFQIPLGTSYYKLKNINKCDPTSIVIDTYQIDITSIELSVLMKLIIMIMEKQLSLKFQSIQNDLIQHTSCNYTDVDGILTYSISVIQSLPNKSYTTELIKEWIDRFLEYFKDFLDELSENDLDDVKERLRIFKQHADMNIEEEINRNWNEIIKCQYIFDRYEREILALNNIKLNELREWFDKYTWNENYVKKLSIHVIGSDSAEAQSIALEYIIDEHQHKNIEENYIIKVEEYQKKLFVYPVTEG
;
A
#
# COMPACT_ATOMS: atom_id res chain seq x y z
N LEU A 1 -2.44 -39.45 10.16
CA LEU A 1 -2.55 -39.09 11.59
C LEU A 1 -1.50 -39.75 12.48
N LYS A 2 -1.17 -41.09 12.32
CA LYS A 2 -0.08 -41.72 13.10
C LYS A 2 1.34 -41.34 12.67
N SER A 3 1.56 -40.79 11.46
CA SER A 3 2.86 -40.29 11.00
C SER A 3 3.11 -38.84 11.45
N SER A 4 2.08 -38.03 11.64
CA SER A 4 2.18 -36.66 12.13
C SER A 4 2.62 -36.61 13.59
N ILE A 5 2.00 -37.42 14.45
CA ILE A 5 2.36 -37.50 15.89
C ILE A 5 3.80 -37.98 16.10
N LYS A 6 4.33 -38.85 15.19
CA LYS A 6 5.75 -39.23 15.24
C LYS A 6 6.71 -38.12 14.82
N SER A 7 6.30 -37.22 13.90
CA SER A 7 7.16 -36.10 13.48
C SER A 7 7.23 -35.02 14.55
N ASP A 8 6.13 -34.72 15.21
CA ASP A 8 6.11 -33.72 16.30
C ASP A 8 6.87 -34.23 17.55
N LEU A 9 6.81 -35.53 17.82
CA LEU A 9 7.61 -36.14 18.88
C LEU A 9 9.12 -36.16 18.53
N ILE A 10 9.47 -36.40 17.26
CA ILE A 10 10.87 -36.40 16.81
C ILE A 10 11.40 -34.96 16.78
N LEU A 11 10.60 -33.96 16.42
CA LEU A 11 10.97 -32.55 16.46
C LEU A 11 11.10 -32.04 17.90
N GLY A 12 10.21 -32.43 18.80
CA GLY A 12 10.36 -32.13 20.23
C GLY A 12 11.60 -32.81 20.83
N ILE A 13 11.90 -34.05 20.47
CA ILE A 13 13.10 -34.76 20.92
C ILE A 13 14.38 -34.17 20.29
N LEU A 14 14.33 -33.64 19.08
CA LEU A 14 15.44 -32.91 18.45
C LEU A 14 15.65 -31.54 19.08
N SER A 15 14.59 -30.82 19.40
CA SER A 15 14.66 -29.55 20.14
C SER A 15 15.24 -29.78 21.54
N ASP A 16 14.75 -30.77 22.29
CA ASP A 16 15.26 -31.11 23.62
C ASP A 16 16.69 -31.71 23.58
N ARG A 17 17.04 -32.48 22.54
CA ARG A 17 18.41 -32.94 22.34
C ARG A 17 19.39 -31.86 21.96
N ILE A 18 18.97 -30.83 21.18
CA ILE A 18 19.79 -29.66 20.87
C ILE A 18 19.98 -28.79 22.12
N MET A 19 18.97 -28.69 22.97
CA MET A 19 19.07 -27.96 24.25
C MET A 19 19.89 -28.73 25.30
N SER A 20 19.94 -30.08 25.26
CA SER A 20 20.63 -30.92 26.26
C SER A 20 22.00 -31.43 25.83
N THR A 21 22.42 -31.28 24.56
CA THR A 21 23.74 -31.72 24.12
C THR A 21 24.70 -30.53 24.24
N LYS A 22 25.53 -30.53 25.27
CA LYS A 22 26.86 -29.94 25.24
C LYS A 22 27.59 -30.52 24.03
N ILE A 23 27.51 -29.84 22.88
CA ILE A 23 28.28 -30.21 21.71
C ILE A 23 29.74 -29.95 22.08
N MET A 24 30.45 -31.06 22.39
CA MET A 24 31.91 -31.08 22.48
C MET A 24 32.45 -30.46 21.18
N GLN A 25 33.18 -29.37 21.32
CA GLN A 25 34.06 -28.84 20.30
C GLN A 25 35.06 -29.96 19.87
N LYS A 26 34.70 -30.73 18.84
CA LYS A 26 35.66 -31.44 18.06
C LYS A 26 36.23 -30.45 17.05
N GLY A 27 37.47 -30.05 17.30
CA GLY A 27 38.21 -29.15 16.42
C GLY A 27 38.25 -29.68 14.99
N ARG A 28 37.60 -29.04 14.09
CA ARG A 28 37.82 -29.09 12.65
C ARG A 28 38.82 -27.98 12.30
N ASN A 29 40.08 -28.39 12.12
CA ASN A 29 41.15 -27.55 11.61
C ASN A 29 41.06 -27.42 10.07
N ASN A 30 40.06 -26.76 9.55
CA ASN A 30 40.07 -26.28 8.17
C ASN A 30 39.67 -24.82 8.15
N LYS A 31 40.53 -23.94 7.70
CA LYS A 31 40.28 -22.49 7.58
C LYS A 31 39.08 -22.12 6.72
N ASN A 32 38.46 -23.06 5.98
CA ASN A 32 37.29 -22.85 5.12
C ASN A 32 35.94 -23.17 5.80
N ASP A 33 35.92 -23.65 7.04
CA ASP A 33 34.72 -24.10 7.72
C ASP A 33 34.26 -23.13 8.84
N GLN A 34 34.83 -21.92 8.92
CA GLN A 34 34.49 -20.96 9.96
C GLN A 34 33.56 -19.85 9.42
N VAL A 35 32.61 -19.43 10.27
CA VAL A 35 31.79 -18.22 10.04
C VAL A 35 32.67 -16.99 10.05
N GLU A 36 32.56 -16.14 9.02
CA GLU A 36 33.22 -14.85 8.96
C GLU A 36 32.34 -13.76 9.53
N TYR A 37 32.81 -13.03 10.55
CA TYR A 37 32.09 -11.88 11.10
C TYR A 37 32.42 -10.63 10.28
N LEU A 38 31.37 -9.99 9.76
CA LEU A 38 31.45 -8.73 9.01
C LEU A 38 31.35 -7.55 9.96
N GLU A 39 31.62 -6.35 9.45
CA GLU A 39 31.44 -5.13 10.25
C GLU A 39 29.97 -4.99 10.73
N THR A 40 29.81 -4.69 12.01
CA THR A 40 28.50 -4.47 12.61
C THR A 40 27.84 -3.21 12.04
N PRO A 41 26.55 -3.26 11.63
CA PRO A 41 25.83 -2.10 11.12
C PRO A 41 25.75 -0.96 12.14
N ILE A 42 25.91 0.27 11.66
CA ILE A 42 25.70 1.48 12.48
C ILE A 42 24.19 1.67 12.69
N LYS A 43 23.74 1.67 13.95
CA LYS A 43 22.35 1.86 14.33
C LYS A 43 22.09 3.23 14.97
N SER A 44 20.83 3.63 15.06
CA SER A 44 20.40 4.79 15.83
C SER A 44 20.61 4.53 17.34
N GLU A 45 20.86 5.59 18.12
CA GLU A 45 20.92 5.51 19.58
C GLU A 45 19.60 5.13 20.26
N TYR A 46 18.46 5.35 19.56
CA TYR A 46 17.12 4.95 20.00
C TYR A 46 16.74 3.53 19.56
N ASP A 47 17.51 2.92 18.68
CA ASP A 47 17.29 1.54 18.23
C ASP A 47 17.78 0.55 19.31
N LYS A 48 16.83 -0.14 19.93
CA LYS A 48 17.11 -1.11 21.02
C LYS A 48 17.59 -2.47 20.53
N LYS A 49 17.49 -2.74 19.21
CA LYS A 49 17.88 -4.03 18.63
C LYS A 49 19.39 -4.21 18.58
N GLU A 50 19.83 -5.45 18.65
CA GLU A 50 21.21 -5.82 18.40
C GLU A 50 21.37 -6.45 17.03
N TYR A 51 22.51 -6.20 16.39
CA TYR A 51 22.79 -6.60 15.02
C TYR A 51 24.09 -7.35 14.91
N ARG A 52 24.11 -8.43 14.09
CA ARG A 52 25.32 -9.18 13.73
C ARG A 52 25.28 -9.53 12.26
N ALA A 53 26.25 -9.04 11.49
CA ALA A 53 26.44 -9.40 10.10
C ALA A 53 27.49 -10.51 9.98
N ILE A 54 27.16 -11.60 9.29
CA ILE A 54 28.03 -12.77 9.13
C ILE A 54 28.04 -13.27 7.69
N ARG A 55 29.09 -13.97 7.33
CA ARG A 55 29.17 -14.76 6.11
C ARG A 55 29.41 -16.23 6.45
N LEU A 56 28.48 -17.08 5.98
CA LEU A 56 28.56 -18.52 6.18
C LEU A 56 29.67 -19.17 5.34
N PRO A 57 30.14 -20.39 5.67
CA PRO A 57 31.21 -21.08 4.92
C PRO A 57 30.90 -21.30 3.44
N ASN A 58 29.61 -21.44 3.07
CA ASN A 58 29.16 -21.55 1.68
C ASN A 58 29.13 -20.22 0.92
N GLY A 59 29.41 -19.10 1.63
CA GLY A 59 29.46 -17.75 1.08
C GLY A 59 28.14 -16.97 1.16
N LEU A 60 27.10 -17.50 1.78
CA LEU A 60 25.86 -16.78 2.04
C LEU A 60 26.10 -15.70 3.11
N GLU A 61 25.66 -14.48 2.86
CA GLU A 61 25.71 -13.40 3.84
C GLU A 61 24.38 -13.28 4.57
N ALA A 62 24.47 -13.17 5.91
CA ALA A 62 23.32 -13.06 6.76
C ALA A 62 23.42 -11.89 7.74
N LEU A 63 22.29 -11.20 7.96
CA LEU A 63 22.12 -10.23 9.03
C LEU A 63 21.19 -10.81 10.08
N LEU A 64 21.71 -10.94 11.29
CA LEU A 64 20.97 -11.42 12.46
C LEU A 64 20.56 -10.24 13.31
N ILE A 65 19.27 -10.19 13.68
CA ILE A 65 18.66 -9.07 14.42
C ILE A 65 18.01 -9.65 15.69
N SER A 66 18.55 -9.29 16.85
CA SER A 66 18.02 -9.61 18.17
C SER A 66 17.18 -8.46 18.71
N ASP A 67 15.98 -8.77 19.12
CA ASP A 67 15.01 -7.82 19.70
C ASP A 67 14.81 -8.09 21.21
N GLU A 68 15.86 -8.57 21.87
CA GLU A 68 15.79 -9.09 23.24
C GLU A 68 15.46 -8.01 24.30
N ASP A 69 15.96 -6.78 24.13
CA ASP A 69 15.80 -5.69 25.10
C ASP A 69 14.40 -5.08 25.16
N SER A 70 13.51 -5.40 24.21
CA SER A 70 12.11 -5.01 24.27
C SER A 70 11.34 -5.67 25.45
N LYS A 71 12.01 -6.52 26.22
CA LYS A 71 11.46 -7.21 27.42
C LYS A 71 11.13 -6.30 28.61
N THR A 72 11.65 -5.08 28.66
CA THR A 72 11.59 -4.25 29.86
C THR A 72 10.26 -3.53 30.11
N CYS A 73 9.32 -3.54 29.15
CA CYS A 73 8.06 -2.80 29.27
C CYS A 73 6.85 -3.59 29.81
N SER A 74 6.95 -4.86 30.14
CA SER A 74 5.80 -5.64 30.59
C SER A 74 6.12 -6.67 31.65
N SER A 75 6.49 -6.19 32.85
CA SER A 75 6.69 -7.05 34.05
C SER A 75 5.39 -7.63 34.62
N GLN A 76 4.23 -7.47 34.00
CA GLN A 76 2.93 -7.92 34.51
C GLN A 76 2.26 -9.08 33.73
N HIS A 77 2.82 -9.54 32.60
CA HIS A 77 2.26 -10.65 31.86
C HIS A 77 3.34 -11.70 31.54
N GLN A 78 3.56 -12.60 32.50
CA GLN A 78 4.51 -13.71 32.34
C GLN A 78 4.13 -14.71 31.25
N ASP A 79 2.86 -14.78 30.89
CA ASP A 79 2.32 -15.71 29.86
C ASP A 79 2.51 -15.23 28.41
N MET A 80 2.82 -13.97 28.18
CA MET A 80 3.03 -13.40 26.84
C MET A 80 4.40 -13.69 26.20
N LYS A 81 5.33 -14.32 26.92
CA LYS A 81 6.71 -14.53 26.45
C LYS A 81 6.86 -15.49 25.26
N ASN A 82 5.88 -16.36 25.03
CA ASN A 82 5.96 -17.43 24.03
C ASN A 82 5.31 -17.12 22.66
N GLU A 83 4.76 -15.93 22.46
CA GLU A 83 3.88 -15.63 21.32
C GLU A 83 4.40 -14.55 20.36
N MET A 84 5.67 -14.15 20.51
CA MET A 84 6.24 -13.08 19.69
C MET A 84 6.54 -13.52 18.27
N LYS A 85 6.36 -12.59 17.32
CA LYS A 85 6.66 -12.84 15.91
C LYS A 85 8.16 -12.79 15.65
N ALA A 86 8.64 -13.81 14.97
CA ALA A 86 9.94 -13.83 14.32
C ALA A 86 9.76 -13.71 12.80
N ALA A 87 10.74 -13.15 12.11
CA ALA A 87 10.67 -12.98 10.67
C ALA A 87 11.99 -13.36 9.99
N CYS A 88 11.88 -13.84 8.77
CA CYS A 88 12.99 -14.19 7.91
C CYS A 88 12.73 -13.68 6.50
N CYS A 89 13.76 -13.09 5.89
CA CYS A 89 13.74 -12.76 4.48
C CYS A 89 14.97 -13.31 3.80
N LEU A 90 14.77 -14.02 2.68
CA LEU A 90 15.85 -14.48 1.82
C LEU A 90 15.67 -13.83 0.45
N CYS A 91 16.68 -13.10 -0.01
CA CYS A 91 16.69 -12.45 -1.30
C CYS A 91 17.65 -13.14 -2.27
N VAL A 92 17.19 -13.28 -3.52
CA VAL A 92 18.01 -13.76 -4.65
C VAL A 92 18.04 -12.68 -5.72
N ARG A 93 19.23 -12.23 -6.09
CA ARG A 93 19.37 -11.25 -7.17
C ARG A 93 19.33 -11.93 -8.52
N THR A 94 18.13 -12.03 -9.07
CA THR A 94 17.84 -12.64 -10.38
C THR A 94 16.79 -11.81 -11.09
N GLY A 95 16.63 -11.97 -12.40
CA GLY A 95 15.59 -11.24 -13.14
C GLY A 95 15.90 -11.15 -14.62
N THR A 96 15.07 -10.41 -15.33
CA THR A 96 15.05 -10.34 -16.81
C THR A 96 16.39 -9.90 -17.44
N PHE A 97 17.18 -9.07 -16.78
CA PHE A 97 18.54 -8.70 -17.28
C PHE A 97 19.54 -9.85 -17.27
N LYS A 98 19.23 -10.96 -16.62
CA LYS A 98 20.11 -12.12 -16.50
C LYS A 98 19.61 -13.34 -17.23
N GLU A 99 18.55 -13.17 -18.01
CA GLU A 99 17.98 -14.22 -18.82
C GLU A 99 18.88 -14.57 -20.00
N PRO A 100 19.02 -15.86 -20.34
CA PRO A 100 19.78 -16.26 -21.48
C PRO A 100 19.08 -15.86 -22.79
N PRO A 101 19.82 -15.49 -23.86
CA PRO A 101 19.24 -15.17 -25.15
C PRO A 101 18.36 -16.30 -25.68
N GLY A 102 17.14 -15.98 -26.17
CA GLY A 102 16.18 -16.94 -26.69
C GLY A 102 15.31 -17.65 -25.63
N PHE A 103 15.41 -17.22 -24.34
CA PHE A 103 14.58 -17.73 -23.26
C PHE A 103 14.06 -16.57 -22.40
N SER A 104 13.48 -15.58 -23.06
CA SER A 104 12.88 -14.42 -22.38
C SER A 104 11.74 -14.86 -21.46
N GLY A 105 11.68 -14.32 -20.24
CA GLY A 105 10.68 -14.67 -19.24
C GLY A 105 11.00 -15.94 -18.44
N ILE A 106 12.19 -16.56 -18.63
CA ILE A 106 12.60 -17.76 -17.90
C ILE A 106 12.71 -17.49 -16.38
N SER A 107 13.05 -16.28 -15.96
CA SER A 107 13.10 -15.89 -14.54
C SER A 107 11.71 -15.92 -13.91
N CYS A 108 10.71 -15.32 -14.55
CA CYS A 108 9.33 -15.34 -14.09
C CYS A 108 8.74 -16.76 -14.09
N PHE A 109 9.07 -17.55 -15.12
CA PHE A 109 8.63 -18.93 -15.21
C PHE A 109 9.29 -19.80 -14.14
N PHE A 110 10.57 -19.62 -13.87
CA PHE A 110 11.27 -20.33 -12.81
C PHE A 110 10.69 -19.99 -11.44
N GLU A 111 10.38 -18.72 -11.20
CA GLU A 111 9.69 -18.25 -9.99
C GLU A 111 8.33 -18.93 -9.84
N TYR A 112 7.53 -18.92 -10.88
CA TYR A 112 6.23 -19.57 -10.90
C TYR A 112 6.33 -21.08 -10.64
N LEU A 113 7.28 -21.76 -11.26
CA LEU A 113 7.54 -23.18 -11.01
C LEU A 113 7.98 -23.42 -9.57
N LEU A 114 8.81 -22.58 -9.01
CA LEU A 114 9.18 -22.68 -7.60
C LEU A 114 7.95 -22.63 -6.70
N MET A 115 6.97 -21.81 -7.03
CA MET A 115 5.75 -21.64 -6.22
C MET A 115 4.75 -22.79 -6.44
N THR A 116 4.54 -23.23 -7.68
CA THR A 116 3.59 -24.30 -8.02
C THR A 116 4.09 -25.69 -7.67
N GLU A 117 5.38 -25.94 -7.79
CA GLU A 117 5.99 -27.20 -7.33
C GLU A 117 5.96 -27.30 -5.79
N PHE A 118 5.98 -26.17 -5.09
CA PHE A 118 5.75 -26.10 -3.66
C PHE A 118 4.38 -26.65 -3.28
N GLU A 119 3.34 -26.29 -4.02
CA GLU A 119 1.98 -26.75 -3.74
C GLU A 119 1.74 -28.20 -4.14
N LYS A 120 2.39 -28.70 -5.19
CA LYS A 120 2.11 -30.02 -5.78
C LYS A 120 2.99 -31.18 -5.27
N HIS A 121 4.26 -30.92 -4.97
CA HIS A 121 5.22 -31.97 -4.63
C HIS A 121 5.66 -32.03 -3.17
N CYS A 122 5.43 -31.00 -2.39
CA CYS A 122 5.72 -31.01 -0.96
C CYS A 122 4.63 -31.65 -0.11
N LEU A 123 4.12 -32.80 -0.50
CA LEU A 123 3.23 -33.62 0.35
C LEU A 123 3.83 -33.96 1.72
N LYS A 124 5.13 -33.75 1.90
CA LYS A 124 5.82 -33.97 3.17
C LYS A 124 5.98 -32.72 4.03
N TYR A 125 6.18 -31.52 3.41
CA TYR A 125 6.46 -30.29 4.14
C TYR A 125 6.05 -29.06 3.31
N ASP A 126 4.76 -28.76 3.27
CA ASP A 126 4.27 -27.53 2.67
C ASP A 126 4.60 -26.34 3.61
N ILE A 127 5.67 -25.60 3.30
CA ILE A 127 6.11 -24.46 4.13
C ILE A 127 5.03 -23.40 4.25
N VAL A 128 4.24 -23.20 3.20
CA VAL A 128 3.12 -22.26 3.20
C VAL A 128 2.06 -22.72 4.19
N LYS A 129 1.64 -24.01 4.11
CA LYS A 129 0.67 -24.58 5.05
C LYS A 129 1.23 -24.65 6.47
N LEU A 130 2.52 -25.02 6.64
CA LEU A 130 3.17 -25.03 7.95
C LEU A 130 3.16 -23.63 8.57
N THR A 131 3.54 -22.60 7.79
CA THR A 131 3.56 -21.22 8.26
C THR A 131 2.16 -20.74 8.62
N TYR A 132 1.18 -20.98 7.74
CA TYR A 132 -0.21 -20.60 8.02
C TYR A 132 -0.83 -21.37 9.18
N LYS A 133 -0.51 -22.66 9.33
CA LYS A 133 -0.98 -23.47 10.47
C LYS A 133 -0.56 -22.87 11.82
N HIS A 134 0.62 -22.29 11.88
CA HIS A 134 1.19 -21.68 13.09
C HIS A 134 1.01 -20.15 13.16
N GLY A 135 0.03 -19.61 12.47
CA GLY A 135 -0.35 -18.20 12.56
C GLY A 135 0.61 -17.21 11.89
N GLY A 136 1.52 -17.73 11.06
CA GLY A 136 2.44 -16.93 10.29
C GLY A 136 1.95 -16.62 8.88
N SER A 137 2.76 -15.89 8.10
CA SER A 137 2.54 -15.63 6.69
C SER A 137 3.77 -15.96 5.85
N PHE A 138 3.54 -16.40 4.63
CA PHE A 138 4.58 -16.56 3.62
C PHE A 138 4.23 -15.64 2.44
N LYS A 139 5.16 -14.80 2.06
CA LYS A 139 5.02 -13.92 0.91
C LYS A 139 6.27 -13.96 0.05
N TYR A 140 6.11 -13.81 -1.23
CA TYR A 140 7.21 -13.49 -2.13
C TYR A 140 6.98 -12.10 -2.72
N LEU A 141 8.07 -11.35 -2.84
CA LEU A 141 8.08 -9.99 -3.35
C LEU A 141 9.09 -9.94 -4.48
N PHE A 142 8.68 -9.45 -5.61
CA PHE A 142 9.57 -9.16 -6.72
C PHE A 142 9.79 -7.65 -6.79
N ASP A 143 11.03 -7.24 -6.61
CA ASP A 143 11.44 -5.86 -6.80
C ASP A 143 11.94 -5.67 -8.24
N TYR A 144 11.14 -4.97 -9.03
CA TYR A 144 11.45 -4.72 -10.44
C TYR A 144 12.61 -3.75 -10.61
N ASP A 145 12.77 -2.79 -9.72
CA ASP A 145 13.83 -1.79 -9.79
C ASP A 145 15.20 -2.42 -9.52
N GLU A 146 15.25 -3.40 -8.62
CA GLU A 146 16.45 -4.12 -8.22
C GLU A 146 16.61 -5.48 -8.91
N TYR A 147 15.55 -5.98 -9.56
CA TYR A 147 15.50 -7.35 -10.08
C TYR A 147 15.90 -8.37 -9.03
N THR A 148 15.31 -8.25 -7.86
CA THR A 148 15.48 -9.16 -6.73
C THR A 148 14.18 -9.87 -6.42
N LEU A 149 14.27 -11.17 -6.18
CA LEU A 149 13.19 -11.99 -5.67
C LEU A 149 13.41 -12.21 -4.17
N SER A 150 12.46 -11.76 -3.39
CA SER A 150 12.49 -11.89 -1.92
C SER A 150 11.43 -12.85 -1.46
N PHE A 151 11.81 -13.82 -0.64
CA PHE A 151 10.91 -14.74 0.06
C PHE A 151 10.85 -14.32 1.52
N VAL A 152 9.69 -13.94 2.00
CA VAL A 152 9.48 -13.39 3.33
C VAL A 152 8.56 -14.29 4.14
N ILE A 153 8.99 -14.63 5.34
CA ILE A 153 8.22 -15.44 6.29
C ILE A 153 8.15 -14.68 7.61
N ASP A 154 6.97 -14.58 8.19
CA ASP A 154 6.78 -14.24 9.59
C ASP A 154 6.04 -15.36 10.29
N ILE A 155 6.41 -15.62 11.55
CA ILE A 155 5.86 -16.74 12.34
C ILE A 155 6.10 -16.50 13.83
N GLN A 156 5.37 -17.25 14.67
CA GLN A 156 5.66 -17.29 16.09
C GLN A 156 7.07 -17.82 16.37
N GLU A 157 7.77 -17.19 17.31
CA GLU A 157 9.15 -17.50 17.66
C GLU A 157 9.36 -18.97 18.04
N LYS A 158 8.40 -19.60 18.74
CA LYS A 158 8.45 -21.04 19.12
C LYS A 158 8.54 -22.01 17.94
N HIS A 159 8.05 -21.61 16.76
CA HIS A 159 8.08 -22.40 15.53
C HIS A 159 9.18 -21.96 14.55
N PHE A 160 9.93 -20.89 14.90
CA PHE A 160 10.83 -20.24 13.98
C PHE A 160 11.92 -21.18 13.45
N LEU A 161 12.60 -21.92 14.32
CA LEU A 161 13.64 -22.87 13.89
C LEU A 161 13.11 -23.94 12.93
N SER A 162 11.93 -24.52 13.22
CA SER A 162 11.33 -25.54 12.37
C SER A 162 11.05 -24.99 10.98
N VAL A 163 10.50 -23.79 10.90
CA VAL A 163 10.20 -23.13 9.63
C VAL A 163 11.48 -22.75 8.87
N LEU A 164 12.53 -22.28 9.56
CA LEU A 164 13.83 -21.97 8.92
C LEU A 164 14.46 -23.20 8.28
N ILE A 165 14.39 -24.36 8.91
CA ILE A 165 14.92 -25.62 8.36
C ILE A 165 14.17 -25.97 7.05
N HIS A 166 12.84 -25.97 7.07
CA HIS A 166 12.06 -26.27 5.87
C HIS A 166 12.24 -25.19 4.77
N PHE A 167 12.43 -23.94 5.18
CA PHE A 167 12.72 -22.87 4.24
C PHE A 167 14.08 -23.04 3.57
N ALA A 168 15.10 -23.48 4.31
CA ALA A 168 16.42 -23.76 3.73
C ALA A 168 16.37 -24.98 2.79
N GLU A 169 15.59 -26.01 3.11
CA GLU A 169 15.42 -27.20 2.26
C GLU A 169 14.94 -26.84 0.85
N PHE A 170 14.11 -25.83 0.70
CA PHE A 170 13.66 -25.32 -0.58
C PHE A 170 14.80 -24.91 -1.53
N PHE A 171 15.84 -24.32 -0.99
CA PHE A 171 17.01 -23.90 -1.78
C PHE A 171 18.04 -25.03 -1.96
N THR A 172 18.02 -26.04 -1.10
CA THR A 172 18.94 -27.19 -1.15
C THR A 172 18.44 -28.27 -2.06
N ASN A 173 17.12 -28.49 -2.13
CA ASN A 173 16.53 -29.59 -2.88
C ASN A 173 16.75 -29.46 -4.40
N PRO A 174 16.97 -30.59 -5.07
CA PRO A 174 17.07 -30.58 -6.53
C PRO A 174 15.76 -30.15 -7.19
N PHE A 175 15.90 -29.56 -8.32
CA PHE A 175 14.81 -29.27 -9.26
C PHE A 175 14.10 -30.60 -9.65
N PRO A 176 12.81 -30.57 -10.09
CA PRO A 176 12.12 -31.78 -10.51
C PRO A 176 12.93 -32.62 -11.50
N GLU A 177 12.81 -33.94 -11.39
CA GLU A 177 13.48 -34.83 -12.34
C GLU A 177 12.97 -34.59 -13.77
N LYS A 178 13.84 -34.78 -14.76
CA LYS A 178 13.53 -34.50 -16.17
C LYS A 178 12.27 -35.24 -16.65
N GLU A 179 12.08 -36.46 -16.22
CA GLU A 179 10.93 -37.31 -16.54
C GLU A 179 9.63 -36.71 -16.00
N ALA A 180 9.62 -36.23 -14.76
CA ALA A 180 8.48 -35.58 -14.14
C ALA A 180 8.13 -34.26 -14.83
N PHE A 181 9.14 -33.46 -15.16
CA PHE A 181 8.95 -32.22 -15.92
C PHE A 181 8.38 -32.50 -17.33
N MET A 182 8.89 -33.51 -18.04
CA MET A 182 8.42 -33.85 -19.40
C MET A 182 7.03 -34.50 -19.41
N GLN A 183 6.62 -35.20 -18.34
CA GLN A 183 5.25 -35.73 -18.20
C GLN A 183 4.21 -34.63 -18.05
N ASN A 184 4.59 -33.50 -17.43
CA ASN A 184 3.71 -32.35 -17.18
C ASN A 184 3.69 -31.30 -18.31
N ARG A 185 4.31 -31.59 -19.48
CA ARG A 185 4.48 -30.62 -20.57
C ARG A 185 3.20 -29.97 -21.11
N SER A 186 2.04 -30.65 -21.00
CA SER A 186 0.75 -30.10 -21.41
C SER A 186 0.29 -28.95 -20.50
N ASN A 187 0.66 -28.99 -19.22
CA ASN A 187 0.33 -27.96 -18.23
C ASN A 187 1.36 -26.83 -18.25
N ILE A 188 2.62 -27.12 -18.62
CA ILE A 188 3.73 -26.16 -18.63
C ILE A 188 3.40 -24.95 -19.52
N LYS A 189 2.74 -25.14 -20.66
CA LYS A 189 2.36 -24.03 -21.54
C LYS A 189 1.36 -23.08 -20.86
N GLY A 190 0.33 -23.63 -20.23
CA GLY A 190 -0.66 -22.86 -19.47
C GLY A 190 -0.02 -22.19 -18.25
N GLU A 191 0.82 -22.91 -17.53
CA GLU A 191 1.56 -22.39 -16.35
C GLU A 191 2.48 -21.23 -16.74
N PHE A 192 3.15 -21.33 -17.90
CA PHE A 192 4.00 -20.25 -18.40
C PHE A 192 3.18 -19.02 -18.79
N GLN A 193 2.04 -19.20 -19.49
CA GLN A 193 1.13 -18.09 -19.81
C GLN A 193 0.60 -17.40 -18.55
N THR A 194 0.25 -18.19 -17.54
CA THR A 194 -0.15 -17.65 -16.22
C THR A 194 0.97 -16.85 -15.57
N ALA A 195 2.20 -17.37 -15.57
CA ALA A 195 3.38 -16.67 -15.03
C ALA A 195 3.62 -15.34 -15.75
N LEU A 196 3.51 -15.31 -17.08
CA LEU A 196 3.63 -14.07 -17.87
C LEU A 196 2.52 -13.08 -17.57
N THR A 197 1.28 -13.55 -17.43
CA THR A 197 0.13 -12.70 -17.09
C THR A 197 0.32 -12.07 -15.71
N LEU A 198 0.77 -12.84 -14.74
CA LEU A 198 1.11 -12.33 -13.40
C LEU A 198 2.26 -11.32 -13.46
N ALA A 199 3.30 -11.60 -14.24
CA ALA A 199 4.42 -10.68 -14.45
C ALA A 199 3.95 -9.38 -15.12
N LYS A 200 3.05 -9.46 -16.11
CA LYS A 200 2.47 -8.31 -16.81
C LYS A 200 1.75 -7.35 -15.86
N ASN A 201 0.95 -7.89 -14.95
CA ASN A 201 0.21 -7.08 -13.97
C ASN A 201 1.14 -6.44 -12.91
N ARG A 202 2.37 -6.92 -12.79
CA ARG A 202 3.36 -6.45 -11.82
C ARG A 202 4.36 -5.44 -12.36
N VAL A 203 4.51 -5.30 -13.71
CA VAL A 203 5.48 -4.35 -14.29
C VAL A 203 4.97 -2.91 -14.14
N PRO A 204 5.62 -2.05 -13.33
CA PRO A 204 5.09 -0.71 -13.01
C PRO A 204 5.08 0.26 -14.20
N GLN A 205 5.83 -0.02 -15.29
CA GLN A 205 5.97 0.91 -16.41
C GLN A 205 6.16 0.21 -17.76
N PRO A 206 5.11 -0.47 -18.27
CA PRO A 206 5.18 -1.10 -19.58
C PRO A 206 5.41 -0.10 -20.73
N GLN A 207 5.11 1.18 -20.50
CA GLN A 207 5.28 2.25 -21.50
C GLN A 207 6.75 2.57 -21.78
N LEU A 208 7.62 2.54 -20.77
CA LEU A 208 9.05 2.83 -20.96
C LEU A 208 9.80 1.71 -21.69
N SER A 209 9.37 0.45 -21.53
CA SER A 209 10.02 -0.68 -22.20
C SER A 209 9.90 -0.62 -23.72
N SER A 210 8.81 -0.02 -24.24
CA SER A 210 8.62 0.15 -25.69
C SER A 210 9.55 1.19 -26.32
N PHE A 211 10.20 2.04 -25.50
CA PHE A 211 11.11 3.09 -25.97
C PHE A 211 12.59 2.71 -25.84
N THR A 212 12.88 1.48 -25.43
CA THR A 212 14.24 0.99 -25.28
C THR A 212 14.86 0.58 -26.62
N ARG A 213 16.18 0.56 -26.68
CA ARG A 213 16.92 0.04 -27.82
C ARG A 213 16.52 -1.42 -28.06
N THR A 214 16.33 -1.78 -29.32
CA THR A 214 15.92 -3.14 -29.73
C THR A 214 16.94 -4.22 -29.37
N ASP A 215 18.21 -3.86 -29.22
CA ASP A 215 19.30 -4.74 -28.84
C ASP A 215 19.53 -4.86 -27.32
N HIS A 216 18.81 -4.07 -26.49
CA HIS A 216 18.97 -4.10 -25.05
C HIS A 216 18.09 -5.20 -24.40
N PRO A 217 18.56 -5.92 -23.36
CA PRO A 217 17.78 -6.96 -22.68
C PRO A 217 16.42 -6.51 -22.16
N ILE A 218 16.24 -5.26 -21.81
CA ILE A 218 14.96 -4.69 -21.41
C ILE A 218 13.88 -4.80 -22.49
N ASN A 219 14.29 -4.72 -23.77
CA ASN A 219 13.37 -4.87 -24.90
C ASN A 219 12.95 -6.34 -25.14
N GLN A 220 13.63 -7.30 -24.50
CA GLN A 220 13.27 -8.71 -24.57
C GLN A 220 12.03 -9.07 -23.75
N ILE A 221 11.58 -8.17 -22.88
CA ILE A 221 10.39 -8.35 -22.02
C ILE A 221 9.07 -8.12 -22.78
N ILE A 222 9.10 -7.91 -24.11
CA ILE A 222 7.91 -7.65 -24.90
C ILE A 222 7.14 -8.95 -25.12
N GLU A 223 5.88 -8.99 -24.67
CA GLU A 223 4.98 -10.14 -24.62
C GLU A 223 4.89 -10.91 -25.95
N ASP A 224 4.67 -10.21 -27.07
CA ASP A 224 4.54 -10.83 -28.38
C ASP A 224 5.78 -11.63 -28.82
N ARG A 225 6.95 -11.18 -28.37
CA ARG A 225 8.20 -11.87 -28.66
C ARG A 225 8.36 -13.10 -27.78
N ILE A 226 8.04 -12.97 -26.48
CA ILE A 226 8.07 -14.08 -25.53
C ILE A 226 7.10 -15.17 -25.98
N ILE A 227 5.85 -14.83 -26.31
CA ILE A 227 4.84 -15.80 -26.76
C ILE A 227 5.31 -16.55 -28.00
N LYS A 228 5.84 -15.85 -29.01
CA LYS A 228 6.37 -16.45 -30.24
C LYS A 228 7.59 -17.35 -30.04
N GLU A 229 8.48 -16.99 -29.11
CA GLU A 229 9.64 -17.81 -28.73
C GLU A 229 9.19 -19.12 -28.10
N TYR A 230 8.11 -19.12 -27.32
CA TYR A 230 7.61 -20.29 -26.57
C TYR A 230 6.56 -21.13 -27.33
N GLU A 231 5.97 -20.65 -28.42
CA GLU A 231 5.05 -21.43 -29.25
C GLU A 231 5.71 -22.67 -29.88
N ASN A 232 7.02 -22.59 -30.19
CA ASN A 232 7.79 -23.63 -30.83
C ASN A 232 8.94 -24.15 -29.97
N LEU A 233 8.84 -24.03 -28.64
CA LEU A 233 9.95 -24.33 -27.73
C LEU A 233 10.20 -25.83 -27.59
N ASP A 234 11.48 -26.20 -27.64
CA ASP A 234 11.95 -27.54 -27.26
C ASP A 234 12.00 -27.62 -25.72
N TYR A 235 11.05 -28.33 -25.13
CA TYR A 235 10.95 -28.53 -23.68
C TYR A 235 12.22 -29.17 -23.07
N THR A 236 12.98 -29.92 -23.83
CA THR A 236 14.27 -30.48 -23.35
C THR A 236 15.28 -29.36 -23.16
N LYS A 237 15.35 -28.41 -24.10
CA LYS A 237 16.22 -27.25 -23.98
C LYS A 237 15.76 -26.31 -22.86
N LEU A 238 14.43 -26.10 -22.72
CA LEU A 238 13.89 -25.32 -21.64
C LEU A 238 14.30 -25.87 -20.27
N TYR A 239 14.14 -27.17 -20.07
CA TYR A 239 14.58 -27.86 -18.84
C TYR A 239 16.08 -27.65 -18.55
N GLU A 240 16.92 -27.83 -19.57
CA GLU A 240 18.36 -27.61 -19.43
C GLU A 240 18.72 -26.17 -19.08
N GLU A 241 18.06 -25.20 -19.69
CA GLU A 241 18.27 -23.77 -19.40
C GLU A 241 17.74 -23.38 -18.01
N LEU A 242 16.60 -23.90 -17.58
CA LEU A 242 16.10 -23.72 -16.21
C LEU A 242 17.09 -24.26 -15.17
N HIS A 243 17.68 -25.44 -15.44
CA HIS A 243 18.73 -26.01 -14.56
C HIS A 243 19.99 -25.14 -14.54
N LYS A 244 20.43 -24.63 -15.68
CA LYS A 244 21.59 -23.74 -15.76
C LYS A 244 21.28 -22.44 -15.04
N PHE A 245 20.07 -21.87 -15.22
CA PHE A 245 19.60 -20.68 -14.57
C PHE A 245 19.60 -20.84 -13.03
N LYS A 246 18.96 -21.93 -12.52
CA LYS A 246 19.01 -22.27 -11.09
C LYS A 246 20.43 -22.34 -10.57
N LYS A 247 21.26 -23.19 -11.19
CA LYS A 247 22.65 -23.41 -10.76
C LYS A 247 23.45 -22.12 -10.73
N ARG A 248 23.20 -21.19 -11.67
CA ARG A 248 23.93 -19.94 -11.77
C ARG A 248 23.46 -18.89 -10.77
N HIS A 249 22.14 -18.71 -10.62
CA HIS A 249 21.58 -17.60 -9.87
C HIS A 249 21.20 -17.95 -8.42
N TYR A 250 20.82 -19.19 -8.16
CA TYR A 250 20.45 -19.66 -6.81
C TYR A 250 21.64 -20.32 -6.09
N SER A 251 22.77 -19.64 -6.10
CA SER A 251 23.99 -20.06 -5.39
C SER A 251 24.11 -19.29 -4.07
N ALA A 252 24.54 -19.94 -2.99
CA ALA A 252 24.66 -19.36 -1.64
C ALA A 252 25.39 -18.00 -1.65
N ARG A 253 26.43 -17.83 -2.45
CA ARG A 253 27.16 -16.56 -2.58
C ARG A 253 26.36 -15.40 -3.15
N ARG A 254 25.22 -15.68 -3.78
CA ARG A 254 24.33 -14.69 -4.40
C ARG A 254 23.04 -14.50 -3.63
N ILE A 255 22.91 -15.22 -2.54
CA ILE A 255 21.75 -15.16 -1.65
C ILE A 255 22.10 -14.30 -0.44
N LYS A 256 21.16 -13.46 -0.05
CA LYS A 256 21.22 -12.66 1.17
C LYS A 256 20.10 -13.11 2.10
N LEU A 257 20.39 -13.16 3.39
CA LEU A 257 19.46 -13.60 4.42
C LEU A 257 19.38 -12.57 5.54
N VAL A 258 18.17 -12.24 5.98
CA VAL A 258 17.95 -11.45 7.19
C VAL A 258 16.98 -12.21 8.08
N ILE A 259 17.34 -12.38 9.35
CA ILE A 259 16.44 -12.97 10.35
C ILE A 259 16.30 -12.03 11.55
N GLN A 260 15.10 -11.92 12.09
CA GLN A 260 14.79 -11.12 13.27
C GLN A 260 13.93 -11.93 14.23
N ALA A 261 14.33 -11.97 15.50
CA ALA A 261 13.53 -12.56 16.58
C ALA A 261 13.97 -11.99 17.93
N ARG A 262 13.22 -12.22 18.99
CA ARG A 262 13.58 -11.85 20.39
C ARG A 262 14.58 -12.81 21.04
N LEU A 263 15.27 -13.58 20.25
CA LEU A 263 16.29 -14.53 20.67
C LEU A 263 17.66 -13.84 20.70
N PRO A 264 18.56 -14.27 21.62
CA PRO A 264 19.94 -13.80 21.62
C PRO A 264 20.64 -14.04 20.27
N LEU A 265 21.52 -13.13 19.86
CA LEU A 265 22.27 -13.23 18.61
C LEU A 265 22.99 -14.57 18.46
N ASN A 266 23.52 -15.13 19.55
CA ASN A 266 24.19 -16.43 19.51
C ASN A 266 23.23 -17.58 19.15
N THR A 267 21.99 -17.52 19.61
CA THR A 267 20.94 -18.49 19.27
C THR A 267 20.55 -18.36 17.79
N LEU A 268 20.38 -17.13 17.30
CA LEU A 268 20.09 -16.87 15.89
C LEU A 268 21.25 -17.36 14.98
N GLU A 269 22.49 -17.15 15.40
CA GLU A 269 23.66 -17.68 14.68
C GLU A 269 23.65 -19.20 14.63
N GLN A 270 23.34 -19.87 15.75
CA GLN A 270 23.17 -21.32 15.79
C GLN A 270 22.09 -21.79 14.80
N TYR A 271 20.96 -21.12 14.72
CA TYR A 271 19.86 -21.47 13.81
C TYR A 271 20.27 -21.47 12.34
N VAL A 272 21.05 -20.47 11.90
CA VAL A 272 21.49 -20.37 10.51
C VAL A 272 22.70 -21.26 10.19
N THR A 273 23.45 -21.69 11.20
CA THR A 273 24.67 -22.51 11.06
C THR A 273 24.44 -24.01 11.25
N ILE A 274 23.22 -24.45 11.63
CA ILE A 274 22.88 -25.87 11.73
C ILE A 274 23.07 -26.58 10.38
N ASP A 275 23.64 -27.78 10.39
CA ASP A 275 23.94 -28.58 9.20
C ASP A 275 22.69 -28.91 8.35
N THR A 276 21.47 -28.78 8.88
CA THR A 276 20.20 -28.96 8.17
C THR A 276 19.59 -27.67 7.63
N CYS A 277 20.29 -26.53 7.77
CA CYS A 277 19.78 -25.22 7.42
C CYS A 277 20.60 -24.58 6.26
N PHE A 278 20.77 -23.28 6.27
CA PHE A 278 21.29 -22.46 5.16
C PHE A 278 22.74 -22.78 4.75
N VAL A 279 23.54 -23.42 5.61
CA VAL A 279 24.92 -23.83 5.29
C VAL A 279 24.96 -24.82 4.12
N ASN A 280 23.91 -25.61 3.93
CA ASN A 280 23.84 -26.62 2.87
C ASN A 280 23.34 -26.09 1.52
N ILE A 281 22.98 -24.83 1.43
CA ILE A 281 22.62 -24.24 0.13
C ILE A 281 23.82 -24.34 -0.81
N PRO A 282 23.65 -24.91 -2.03
CA PRO A 282 24.75 -25.10 -2.96
C PRO A 282 25.46 -23.79 -3.32
N THR A 283 26.77 -23.84 -3.41
CA THR A 283 27.57 -22.71 -3.89
C THR A 283 28.32 -23.11 -5.15
N ASN A 284 28.48 -22.12 -6.05
CA ASN A 284 29.28 -22.28 -7.24
C ASN A 284 30.37 -21.18 -7.32
N LYS A 285 31.43 -21.44 -8.10
CA LYS A 285 32.53 -20.51 -8.33
C LYS A 285 32.37 -19.73 -9.65
N LEU A 286 31.19 -19.80 -10.28
CA LEU A 286 30.92 -19.07 -11.52
C LEU A 286 31.03 -17.57 -11.24
N SER A 287 31.74 -16.86 -12.11
CA SER A 287 31.81 -15.40 -11.98
C SER A 287 30.39 -14.80 -12.10
N PRO A 288 30.14 -13.65 -11.47
CA PRO A 288 28.94 -12.87 -11.76
C PRO A 288 28.87 -12.69 -13.27
N ASP A 289 27.68 -12.89 -13.84
CA ASP A 289 27.53 -12.80 -15.28
C ASP A 289 28.12 -11.52 -15.85
N ASP A 290 28.86 -11.66 -16.96
CA ASP A 290 29.37 -10.57 -17.76
C ASP A 290 28.24 -9.75 -18.46
N SER A 291 26.96 -10.09 -18.26
CA SER A 291 25.82 -9.25 -18.67
C SER A 291 25.93 -7.83 -18.12
N THR A 292 26.55 -7.67 -16.92
CA THR A 292 26.96 -6.34 -16.44
C THR A 292 28.00 -5.63 -17.31
N LYS A 293 28.78 -6.34 -18.12
CA LYS A 293 29.72 -5.75 -19.08
C LYS A 293 29.02 -5.26 -20.34
N LEU A 294 27.99 -5.99 -20.80
CA LEU A 294 27.11 -5.52 -21.89
C LEU A 294 26.34 -4.27 -21.49
N ILE A 295 25.93 -4.18 -20.20
CA ILE A 295 25.17 -3.08 -19.65
C ILE A 295 26.09 -1.85 -19.36
N LYS A 296 27.35 -2.06 -19.02
CA LYS A 296 28.28 -0.95 -18.65
C LYS A 296 28.52 0.10 -19.73
N ASN A 297 28.28 -0.22 -21.00
CA ASN A 297 28.53 0.68 -22.13
C ASN A 297 27.27 1.08 -22.92
N ASN A 298 26.10 0.55 -22.58
CA ASN A 298 24.85 0.79 -23.33
C ASN A 298 23.74 1.24 -22.38
N VAL A 299 23.45 2.53 -22.38
CA VAL A 299 22.24 3.05 -21.72
C VAL A 299 21.01 2.54 -22.49
N PRO A 300 20.05 1.84 -21.84
CA PRO A 300 18.95 1.16 -22.54
C PRO A 300 18.05 2.07 -23.37
N PHE A 301 17.98 3.34 -22.98
CA PHE A 301 17.08 4.34 -23.56
C PHE A 301 17.80 5.38 -24.43
N ASP A 302 19.06 5.14 -24.79
CA ASP A 302 19.78 5.98 -25.76
C ASP A 302 19.29 5.62 -27.17
N SER A 303 18.07 5.99 -27.47
CA SER A 303 17.40 5.75 -28.76
C SER A 303 16.60 6.97 -29.18
N ALA A 304 16.49 7.17 -30.50
CA ALA A 304 15.63 8.21 -31.05
C ALA A 304 14.16 8.09 -30.60
N ALA A 305 13.71 6.87 -30.25
CA ALA A 305 12.37 6.63 -29.73
C ALA A 305 12.18 7.19 -28.31
N PHE A 306 13.24 7.28 -27.48
CA PHE A 306 13.12 7.83 -26.13
C PHE A 306 13.02 9.36 -26.13
N HIS A 307 13.78 10.02 -26.97
CA HIS A 307 13.91 11.49 -27.01
C HIS A 307 12.78 12.14 -27.81
N LYS A 308 11.53 11.91 -27.41
CA LYS A 308 10.33 12.37 -28.12
C LYS A 308 9.26 12.87 -27.15
N MET A 309 8.26 13.51 -27.73
CA MET A 309 7.02 13.86 -27.05
C MET A 309 5.93 12.84 -27.44
N TYR A 310 5.25 12.30 -26.45
CA TYR A 310 4.18 11.32 -26.59
C TYR A 310 2.86 11.91 -26.08
N LYS A 311 1.81 11.78 -26.90
CA LYS A 311 0.42 11.96 -26.48
C LYS A 311 -0.19 10.59 -26.28
N ILE A 312 -0.74 10.29 -25.11
CA ILE A 312 -1.19 8.98 -24.70
C ILE A 312 -2.62 9.09 -24.20
N SER A 313 -3.51 8.24 -24.72
CA SER A 313 -4.88 8.15 -24.22
C SER A 313 -4.90 7.67 -22.77
N SER A 314 -5.71 8.31 -21.95
CA SER A 314 -5.92 7.96 -20.54
C SER A 314 -7.36 7.55 -20.30
N SER A 315 -7.58 6.59 -19.39
CA SER A 315 -8.91 6.28 -18.89
C SER A 315 -9.42 7.30 -17.87
N LYS A 316 -8.48 8.06 -17.25
CA LYS A 316 -8.79 9.07 -16.23
C LYS A 316 -9.04 10.45 -16.84
N HIS A 317 -9.94 11.19 -16.23
CA HIS A 317 -10.23 12.59 -16.60
C HIS A 317 -9.09 13.54 -16.20
N VAL A 318 -8.40 13.24 -15.11
CA VAL A 318 -7.23 14.01 -14.69
C VAL A 318 -6.08 13.76 -15.66
N GLY A 319 -5.65 14.80 -16.39
CA GLY A 319 -4.50 14.73 -17.29
C GLY A 319 -3.19 14.71 -16.52
N GLN A 320 -2.16 14.08 -17.08
CA GLN A 320 -0.83 13.99 -16.47
C GLN A 320 0.27 14.36 -17.45
N LEU A 321 1.29 15.02 -16.94
CA LEU A 321 2.58 15.24 -17.62
C LEU A 321 3.64 14.42 -16.92
N LYS A 322 4.34 13.57 -17.66
CA LYS A 322 5.50 12.82 -17.15
C LYS A 322 6.73 13.14 -17.98
N ILE A 323 7.79 13.54 -17.30
CA ILE A 323 9.08 13.81 -17.94
C ILE A 323 10.11 12.88 -17.30
N ALA A 324 10.94 12.22 -18.12
CA ALA A 324 11.98 11.33 -17.66
C ALA A 324 13.32 11.61 -18.32
N TRP A 325 14.39 11.56 -17.53
CA TRP A 325 15.77 11.58 -18.00
C TRP A 325 16.50 10.33 -17.60
N VAL A 326 17.25 9.76 -18.53
CA VAL A 326 18.08 8.60 -18.29
C VAL A 326 19.49 9.01 -17.91
N MET A 327 20.03 8.35 -16.91
CA MET A 327 21.37 8.56 -16.38
C MET A 327 22.09 7.23 -16.20
N PRO A 328 23.42 7.21 -16.15
CA PRO A 328 24.17 6.04 -15.73
C PRO A 328 23.73 5.54 -14.33
N PRO A 329 24.00 4.27 -13.98
CA PRO A 329 23.66 3.76 -12.65
C PRO A 329 24.26 4.59 -11.53
N LEU A 330 23.44 5.10 -10.60
CA LEU A 330 23.86 6.00 -9.53
C LEU A 330 24.00 5.33 -8.16
N TYR A 331 23.85 4.01 -8.08
CA TYR A 331 23.97 3.26 -6.82
C TYR A 331 25.26 3.49 -6.06
N ALA A 332 26.38 3.57 -6.76
CA ALA A 332 27.68 3.82 -6.16
C ALA A 332 27.78 5.16 -5.42
N LEU A 333 26.88 6.08 -5.70
CA LEU A 333 26.83 7.41 -5.11
C LEU A 333 25.96 7.50 -3.83
N TYR A 334 25.72 6.35 -3.17
CA TYR A 334 24.85 6.31 -1.98
C TYR A 334 25.34 7.17 -0.81
N LYS A 335 26.63 7.54 -0.77
CA LYS A 335 27.18 8.41 0.28
C LYS A 335 26.75 9.85 0.15
N SER A 336 26.74 10.39 -1.07
CA SER A 336 26.37 11.78 -1.35
C SER A 336 24.95 11.94 -1.86
N LYS A 337 24.32 10.89 -2.42
CA LYS A 337 22.94 10.86 -2.98
C LYS A 337 22.57 12.13 -3.74
N PRO A 338 23.39 12.56 -4.71
CA PRO A 338 23.18 13.83 -5.40
C PRO A 338 21.84 13.91 -6.12
N TYR A 339 21.33 12.77 -6.58
CA TYR A 339 20.03 12.64 -7.24
C TYR A 339 18.86 12.95 -6.30
N LYS A 340 18.91 12.55 -5.03
CA LYS A 340 17.87 12.86 -4.04
C LYS A 340 17.84 14.35 -3.70
N TYR A 341 19.00 14.99 -3.62
CA TYR A 341 19.07 16.44 -3.41
C TYR A 341 18.42 17.20 -4.58
N ILE A 342 18.69 16.79 -5.82
CA ILE A 342 18.11 17.42 -7.01
C ILE A 342 16.60 17.19 -7.07
N SER A 343 16.12 15.95 -6.87
CA SER A 343 14.67 15.69 -6.89
C SER A 343 13.93 16.41 -5.76
N TRP A 344 14.53 16.51 -4.58
CA TRP A 344 13.97 17.30 -3.49
C TRP A 344 13.88 18.80 -3.84
N LEU A 345 14.90 19.38 -4.50
CA LEU A 345 14.82 20.77 -4.96
C LEU A 345 13.73 20.99 -6.00
N ILE A 346 13.57 20.07 -6.95
CA ILE A 346 12.55 20.16 -7.99
C ILE A 346 11.14 19.97 -7.40
N GLY A 347 10.99 19.00 -6.48
CA GLY A 347 9.74 18.72 -5.78
C GLY A 347 9.45 19.64 -4.59
N ASN A 348 10.29 20.66 -4.33
CA ASN A 348 10.08 21.59 -3.23
C ASN A 348 8.78 22.38 -3.41
N GLU A 349 8.05 22.62 -2.31
CA GLU A 349 6.74 23.27 -2.34
C GLU A 349 6.72 24.65 -1.68
N GLU A 350 7.88 25.13 -1.20
CA GLU A 350 7.99 26.49 -0.64
C GLU A 350 7.78 27.56 -1.71
N LYS A 351 7.45 28.73 -1.25
CA LYS A 351 7.32 29.92 -2.10
C LYS A 351 8.58 30.14 -2.94
N GLY A 352 8.42 30.36 -4.24
CA GLY A 352 9.51 30.51 -5.20
C GLY A 352 9.99 29.19 -5.83
N SER A 353 9.42 28.04 -5.47
CA SER A 353 9.64 26.74 -6.10
C SER A 353 8.84 26.59 -7.39
N LEU A 354 9.17 25.56 -8.16
CA LEU A 354 8.40 25.13 -9.34
C LEU A 354 6.92 24.89 -8.98
N MET A 355 6.67 24.12 -7.92
CA MET A 355 5.32 23.73 -7.51
C MET A 355 4.49 24.92 -7.02
N SER A 356 5.09 25.82 -6.24
CA SER A 356 4.44 27.07 -5.81
C SER A 356 4.00 27.91 -7.03
N TYR A 357 4.83 27.98 -8.06
CA TYR A 357 4.50 28.73 -9.28
C TYR A 357 3.36 28.07 -10.08
N LEU A 358 3.41 26.75 -10.27
CA LEU A 358 2.35 26.02 -10.99
C LEU A 358 1.00 26.15 -10.28
N ARG A 359 0.99 26.10 -8.93
CA ARG A 359 -0.23 26.36 -8.13
C ARG A 359 -0.72 27.81 -8.24
N LYS A 360 0.18 28.78 -8.18
CA LYS A 360 -0.15 30.20 -8.36
C LYS A 360 -0.83 30.45 -9.72
N LYS A 361 -0.46 29.69 -10.74
CA LYS A 361 -1.06 29.72 -12.08
C LYS A 361 -2.29 28.82 -12.22
N MET A 362 -2.64 28.08 -11.19
CA MET A 362 -3.71 27.07 -11.20
C MET A 362 -3.51 25.97 -12.25
N TRP A 363 -2.27 25.71 -12.69
CA TRP A 363 -1.95 24.64 -13.65
C TRP A 363 -1.81 23.26 -13.00
N ASN A 364 -1.43 23.24 -11.73
CA ASN A 364 -1.49 22.08 -10.85
C ASN A 364 -2.17 22.49 -9.55
N VAL A 365 -3.20 21.77 -9.15
CA VAL A 365 -3.91 21.97 -7.88
C VAL A 365 -3.98 20.69 -7.06
N SER A 366 -3.28 19.64 -7.49
CA SER A 366 -3.16 18.41 -6.73
C SER A 366 -2.25 18.63 -5.52
N VAL A 367 -2.70 18.17 -4.37
CA VAL A 367 -1.92 18.06 -3.14
C VAL A 367 -1.86 16.59 -2.80
N SER A 368 -0.97 15.85 -3.45
CA SER A 368 -0.74 14.45 -3.16
C SER A 368 0.44 14.30 -2.19
N ASN A 369 0.44 13.25 -1.40
CA ASN A 369 1.59 12.87 -0.58
C ASN A 369 2.69 12.18 -1.41
N GLU A 370 2.51 12.04 -2.73
CA GLU A 370 3.48 11.43 -3.62
C GLU A 370 4.55 12.42 -4.04
N GLU A 371 5.79 11.95 -4.09
CA GLU A 371 6.91 12.76 -4.58
C GLU A 371 6.73 13.07 -6.07
N ILE A 372 6.59 14.35 -6.40
CA ILE A 372 6.43 14.83 -7.78
C ILE A 372 7.70 14.62 -8.61
N CYS A 373 8.86 14.71 -7.98
CA CYS A 373 10.14 14.42 -8.59
C CYS A 373 10.81 13.28 -7.82
N TYR A 374 11.03 12.16 -8.47
CA TYR A 374 11.59 10.97 -7.86
C TYR A 374 12.58 10.25 -8.76
N ASN A 375 13.34 9.33 -8.18
CA ASN A 375 14.36 8.59 -8.88
C ASN A 375 14.06 7.09 -8.86
N VAL A 376 14.28 6.46 -10.01
CA VAL A 376 14.25 5.00 -10.17
C VAL A 376 15.68 4.56 -10.44
N HIS A 377 16.19 3.62 -9.65
CA HIS A 377 17.53 3.11 -9.78
C HIS A 377 17.51 1.63 -10.10
N THR A 378 18.24 1.26 -11.13
CA THR A 378 18.53 -0.14 -11.43
C THR A 378 20.05 -0.33 -11.51
N THR A 379 20.49 -1.59 -11.60
CA THR A 379 21.90 -1.88 -11.84
C THR A 379 22.40 -1.46 -13.20
N ALA A 380 21.50 -1.19 -14.14
CA ALA A 380 21.79 -0.85 -15.54
C ALA A 380 21.73 0.66 -15.81
N TYR A 381 20.80 1.37 -15.15
CA TYR A 381 20.55 2.80 -15.38
C TYR A 381 19.88 3.42 -14.15
N SER A 382 19.78 4.74 -14.18
CA SER A 382 18.93 5.51 -13.27
C SER A 382 18.03 6.43 -14.06
N LEU A 383 16.81 6.64 -13.57
CA LEU A 383 15.85 7.61 -14.14
C LEU A 383 15.57 8.70 -13.10
N LEU A 384 15.58 9.94 -13.52
CA LEU A 384 14.96 11.03 -12.80
C LEU A 384 13.64 11.35 -13.50
N LYS A 385 12.55 11.41 -12.75
CA LYS A 385 11.20 11.62 -13.27
C LYS A 385 10.53 12.80 -12.60
N ILE A 386 9.75 13.51 -13.36
CA ILE A 386 8.83 14.55 -12.90
C ILE A 386 7.44 14.14 -13.35
N ASP A 387 6.51 13.96 -12.42
CA ASP A 387 5.11 13.61 -12.67
C ASP A 387 4.23 14.77 -12.14
N ILE A 388 3.44 15.37 -13.01
CA ILE A 388 2.57 16.51 -12.69
C ILE A 388 1.14 16.20 -13.13
N ASP A 389 0.20 16.26 -12.19
CA ASP A 389 -1.21 16.20 -12.49
C ASP A 389 -1.71 17.57 -12.95
N PHE A 390 -2.32 17.62 -14.11
CA PHE A 390 -2.89 18.84 -14.66
C PHE A 390 -4.25 19.16 -14.06
N SER A 391 -4.47 20.41 -13.73
CA SER A 391 -5.81 20.96 -13.67
C SER A 391 -6.40 21.12 -15.10
N ILE A 392 -7.66 21.45 -15.21
CA ILE A 392 -8.27 21.78 -16.51
C ILE A 392 -7.54 22.95 -17.18
N GLU A 393 -7.10 23.93 -16.40
CA GLU A 393 -6.34 25.07 -16.90
C GLU A 393 -4.91 24.66 -17.31
N GLY A 394 -4.29 23.76 -16.54
CA GLY A 394 -2.97 23.21 -16.87
C GLY A 394 -2.96 22.44 -18.20
N LYS A 395 -4.03 21.73 -18.53
CA LYS A 395 -4.18 21.04 -19.83
C LYS A 395 -4.16 21.99 -21.02
N ARG A 396 -4.64 23.22 -20.84
CA ARG A 396 -4.65 24.26 -21.87
C ARG A 396 -3.29 24.93 -22.06
N HIS A 397 -2.41 24.83 -21.05
CA HIS A 397 -1.13 25.51 -20.97
C HIS A 397 0.07 24.55 -20.90
N VAL A 398 -0.01 23.39 -21.58
CA VAL A 398 1.05 22.36 -21.53
C VAL A 398 2.42 22.92 -21.95
N LYS A 399 2.46 23.78 -22.97
CA LYS A 399 3.72 24.40 -23.43
C LYS A 399 4.31 25.31 -22.36
N GLU A 400 3.51 26.17 -21.77
CA GLU A 400 3.93 27.09 -20.72
C GLU A 400 4.35 26.35 -19.44
N VAL A 401 3.74 25.20 -19.14
CA VAL A 401 4.18 24.33 -18.05
C VAL A 401 5.58 23.76 -18.35
N LEU A 402 5.82 23.29 -19.59
CA LEU A 402 7.15 22.82 -20.01
C LEU A 402 8.19 23.94 -19.97
N ASP A 403 7.84 25.13 -20.48
CA ASP A 403 8.69 26.35 -20.40
C ASP A 403 9.08 26.65 -18.94
N THR A 404 8.11 26.54 -18.03
CA THR A 404 8.29 26.77 -16.60
C THR A 404 9.24 25.75 -15.97
N ILE A 405 9.09 24.45 -16.31
CA ILE A 405 9.96 23.37 -15.81
C ILE A 405 11.41 23.59 -16.26
N PHE A 406 11.64 23.84 -17.55
CA PHE A 406 13.00 24.04 -18.05
C PHE A 406 13.61 25.36 -17.56
N SER A 407 12.82 26.42 -17.39
CA SER A 407 13.23 27.67 -16.74
C SER A 407 13.70 27.42 -15.28
N TYR A 408 12.98 26.59 -14.52
CA TYR A 408 13.39 26.23 -13.17
C TYR A 408 14.66 25.38 -13.14
N ILE A 409 14.78 24.37 -14.01
CA ILE A 409 16.00 23.57 -14.17
C ILE A 409 17.20 24.46 -14.52
N ASN A 410 17.03 25.43 -15.41
CA ASN A 410 18.07 26.39 -15.77
C ASN A 410 18.47 27.27 -14.58
N MET A 411 17.52 27.69 -13.72
CA MET A 411 17.82 28.38 -12.46
C MET A 411 18.71 27.52 -11.55
N LEU A 412 18.37 26.21 -11.39
CA LEU A 412 19.17 25.29 -10.59
C LEU A 412 20.59 25.13 -11.14
N LYS A 413 20.74 25.06 -12.48
CA LYS A 413 22.09 25.02 -13.14
C LYS A 413 22.88 26.30 -12.93
N GLN A 414 22.24 27.46 -13.07
CA GLN A 414 22.92 28.79 -12.87
C GLN A 414 23.34 28.99 -11.41
N LYS A 415 22.50 28.65 -10.45
CA LYS A 415 22.80 28.77 -9.01
C LYS A 415 23.81 27.72 -8.52
N GLY A 416 23.82 26.56 -9.15
CA GLY A 416 24.63 25.42 -8.74
C GLY A 416 24.29 24.84 -7.37
N PRO A 417 25.03 23.81 -6.93
CA PRO A 417 24.81 23.17 -5.63
C PRO A 417 25.09 24.12 -4.47
N GLN A 418 24.19 24.17 -3.48
CA GLN A 418 24.28 25.01 -2.30
C GLN A 418 24.55 24.13 -1.06
N LYS A 419 25.70 24.33 -0.40
CA LYS A 419 26.10 23.51 0.74
C LYS A 419 25.19 23.65 1.93
N ASN A 420 24.75 24.84 2.26
CA ASN A 420 23.86 25.12 3.37
C ASN A 420 22.51 24.42 3.22
N ILE A 421 21.94 24.42 2.01
CA ILE A 421 20.68 23.70 1.72
C ILE A 421 20.89 22.19 1.79
N TYR A 422 22.03 21.69 1.30
CA TYR A 422 22.39 20.28 1.43
C TYR A 422 22.58 19.86 2.89
N ASP A 423 23.21 20.70 3.71
CA ASP A 423 23.44 20.44 5.13
C ASP A 423 22.08 20.35 5.89
N ASP A 424 21.12 21.23 5.60
CA ASP A 424 19.77 21.19 6.17
C ASP A 424 19.02 19.90 5.75
N PHE A 425 19.10 19.57 4.48
CA PHE A 425 18.52 18.34 3.95
C PHE A 425 19.13 17.08 4.58
N SER A 426 20.45 17.04 4.74
CA SER A 426 21.16 15.97 5.43
C SER A 426 20.74 15.85 6.89
N LYS A 427 20.60 16.97 7.59
CA LYS A 427 20.19 17.01 8.99
C LYS A 427 18.74 16.52 9.19
N THR A 428 17.84 16.86 8.27
CA THR A 428 16.46 16.28 8.25
C THR A 428 16.52 14.76 8.18
N ALA A 429 17.35 14.22 7.28
CA ALA A 429 17.51 12.78 7.12
C ALA A 429 18.13 12.11 8.35
N GLU A 430 19.10 12.75 9.00
CA GLU A 430 19.68 12.28 10.27
C GLU A 430 18.64 12.23 11.39
N ASN A 431 17.82 13.28 11.55
CA ASN A 431 16.75 13.31 12.54
C ASN A 431 15.71 12.22 12.26
N SER A 432 15.30 12.05 11.01
CA SER A 432 14.38 11.00 10.60
C SER A 432 14.93 9.60 10.85
N PHE A 433 16.24 9.39 10.67
CA PHE A 433 16.89 8.13 11.03
C PHE A 433 16.97 7.93 12.54
N ARG A 434 17.34 8.97 13.28
CA ARG A 434 17.51 8.94 14.73
C ARG A 434 16.23 8.57 15.45
N TYR A 435 15.12 9.14 15.05
CA TYR A 435 13.80 9.00 15.68
C TYR A 435 12.84 8.10 14.86
N SER A 436 13.39 7.23 14.01
CA SER A 436 12.56 6.32 13.22
C SER A 436 11.77 5.36 14.10
N GLU A 437 10.49 5.20 13.81
CA GLU A 437 9.62 4.24 14.47
C GLU A 437 10.04 2.80 14.19
N GLU A 438 9.69 1.90 15.10
CA GLU A 438 9.86 0.47 14.86
C GLU A 438 8.95 0.00 13.72
N LYS A 439 9.51 -0.89 12.91
CA LYS A 439 8.78 -1.55 11.83
C LYS A 439 8.40 -2.97 12.24
N ASP A 440 7.29 -3.45 11.69
CA ASP A 440 6.95 -4.87 11.78
C ASP A 440 8.17 -5.72 11.38
N PRO A 441 8.50 -6.79 12.12
CA PRO A 441 9.66 -7.64 11.83
C PRO A 441 9.71 -8.12 10.38
N ARG A 442 8.57 -8.47 9.77
CA ARG A 442 8.47 -8.89 8.37
C ARG A 442 8.91 -7.79 7.40
N ASP A 443 8.41 -6.57 7.60
CA ASP A 443 8.72 -5.44 6.74
C ASP A 443 10.17 -4.97 6.96
N ASN A 444 10.66 -5.08 8.19
CA ASN A 444 12.05 -4.76 8.51
C ASN A 444 13.03 -5.72 7.83
N VAL A 445 12.83 -7.05 7.95
CA VAL A 445 13.73 -8.02 7.31
C VAL A 445 13.66 -7.93 5.78
N SER A 446 12.48 -7.67 5.21
CA SER A 446 12.29 -7.49 3.77
C SER A 446 13.09 -6.32 3.22
N ASN A 447 12.94 -5.14 3.83
CA ASN A 447 13.68 -3.94 3.43
C ASN A 447 15.20 -4.11 3.60
N LEU A 448 15.65 -4.67 4.73
CA LEU A 448 17.07 -4.84 4.99
C LEU A 448 17.72 -5.90 4.10
N CYS A 449 16.98 -6.92 3.66
CA CYS A 449 17.52 -7.95 2.77
C CYS A 449 17.99 -7.36 1.42
N ILE A 450 17.29 -6.38 0.91
CA ILE A 450 17.67 -5.63 -0.30
C ILE A 450 18.92 -4.79 0.00
N HIS A 451 18.99 -4.16 1.17
CA HIS A 451 20.15 -3.35 1.57
C HIS A 451 21.46 -4.13 1.61
N LEU A 452 21.42 -5.45 1.88
CA LEU A 452 22.61 -6.31 1.86
C LEU A 452 23.25 -6.43 0.47
N TYR A 453 22.51 -6.11 -0.60
CA TYR A 453 23.07 -6.01 -1.95
C TYR A 453 23.59 -4.62 -2.30
N GLN A 454 23.04 -3.59 -1.66
CA GLN A 454 23.26 -2.20 -2.05
C GLN A 454 24.42 -1.57 -1.29
N TYR A 455 24.62 -1.95 -0.02
CA TYR A 455 25.53 -1.28 0.90
C TYR A 455 26.55 -2.23 1.51
N PRO A 456 27.73 -1.75 1.96
CA PRO A 456 28.61 -2.52 2.81
C PRO A 456 27.97 -2.80 4.17
N SER A 457 28.40 -3.84 4.87
CA SER A 457 27.77 -4.31 6.12
C SER A 457 27.62 -3.22 7.18
N ARG A 458 28.61 -2.34 7.31
CA ARG A 458 28.56 -1.19 8.22
C ARG A 458 27.36 -0.26 7.95
N ASP A 459 26.96 -0.12 6.67
CA ASP A 459 25.97 0.85 6.22
C ASP A 459 24.61 0.23 5.90
N TYR A 460 24.35 -1.04 6.27
CA TYR A 460 23.07 -1.71 5.99
C TYR A 460 21.84 -0.94 6.50
N LEU A 461 21.95 -0.27 7.66
CA LEU A 461 20.87 0.51 8.26
C LEU A 461 20.88 1.97 7.81
N THR A 462 22.05 2.52 7.53
CA THR A 462 22.27 3.94 7.28
C THR A 462 22.36 4.28 5.79
N GLY A 463 22.79 3.34 4.96
CA GLY A 463 23.13 3.58 3.56
C GLY A 463 22.00 4.17 2.72
N SER A 464 20.75 3.77 2.94
CA SER A 464 19.58 4.34 2.24
C SER A 464 19.14 5.70 2.78
N LYS A 465 19.46 6.01 4.05
CA LYS A 465 18.90 7.13 4.80
C LYS A 465 19.87 8.29 4.96
N ILE A 466 21.09 8.05 5.44
CA ILE A 466 22.04 9.09 5.84
C ILE A 466 22.87 9.60 4.66
N TYR A 467 23.17 10.89 4.68
CA TYR A 467 24.09 11.57 3.75
C TYR A 467 25.45 11.73 4.42
N PHE A 468 26.48 11.10 3.84
CA PHE A 468 27.82 11.03 4.47
C PHE A 468 28.75 12.12 3.96
N GLU A 469 28.52 12.62 2.75
CA GLU A 469 29.43 13.57 2.11
C GLU A 469 28.71 14.51 1.13
N TYR A 470 29.15 15.76 1.05
CA TYR A 470 28.71 16.72 0.06
C TYR A 470 29.59 16.67 -1.17
N ASP A 471 29.05 16.29 -2.32
CA ASP A 471 29.77 16.24 -3.60
C ASP A 471 29.14 17.19 -4.64
N PRO A 472 29.56 18.46 -4.64
CA PRO A 472 29.02 19.47 -5.57
C PRO A 472 29.35 19.17 -7.03
N LYS A 473 30.45 18.48 -7.32
CA LYS A 473 30.85 18.17 -8.72
C LYS A 473 29.87 17.17 -9.31
N THR A 474 29.55 16.12 -8.56
CA THR A 474 28.59 15.10 -9.01
C THR A 474 27.18 15.65 -9.10
N ILE A 475 26.75 16.52 -8.18
CA ILE A 475 25.45 17.23 -8.28
C ILE A 475 25.39 18.03 -9.58
N THR A 476 26.44 18.82 -9.89
CA THR A 476 26.50 19.59 -11.15
C THR A 476 26.46 18.69 -12.38
N ASN A 477 27.20 17.57 -12.35
CA ASN A 477 27.18 16.61 -13.46
C ASN A 477 25.78 16.06 -13.71
N ILE A 478 25.04 15.69 -12.65
CA ILE A 478 23.69 15.18 -12.79
C ILE A 478 22.74 16.27 -13.31
N LEU A 479 22.82 17.50 -12.81
CA LEU A 479 22.03 18.62 -13.34
C LEU A 479 22.27 18.82 -14.85
N ASN A 480 23.49 18.58 -15.32
CA ASN A 480 23.83 18.68 -16.74
C ASN A 480 23.19 17.59 -17.63
N TYR A 481 22.74 16.46 -17.07
CA TYR A 481 21.95 15.48 -17.81
C TYR A 481 20.50 15.92 -18.05
N LEU A 482 19.98 16.88 -17.27
CA LEU A 482 18.61 17.35 -17.38
C LEU A 482 18.49 18.39 -18.52
N THR A 483 18.61 17.92 -19.77
CA THR A 483 18.51 18.77 -20.94
C THR A 483 17.23 18.48 -21.74
N PRO A 484 16.73 19.43 -22.52
CA PRO A 484 15.57 19.20 -23.38
C PRO A 484 15.76 18.06 -24.39
N GLU A 485 16.98 17.90 -24.93
CA GLU A 485 17.28 16.90 -25.94
C GLU A 485 17.29 15.48 -25.40
N THR A 486 17.57 15.32 -24.13
CA THR A 486 17.63 14.00 -23.48
C THR A 486 16.35 13.65 -22.72
N ALA A 487 15.36 14.52 -22.77
CA ALA A 487 14.07 14.32 -22.10
C ALA A 487 13.16 13.39 -22.89
N ASN A 488 12.46 12.52 -22.20
CA ASN A 488 11.26 11.84 -22.67
C ASN A 488 10.04 12.56 -22.07
N ILE A 489 9.13 13.04 -22.87
CA ILE A 489 7.96 13.82 -22.45
C ILE A 489 6.71 13.03 -22.82
N MET A 490 5.88 12.68 -21.82
CA MET A 490 4.63 11.96 -22.00
C MET A 490 3.47 12.78 -21.45
N ILE A 491 2.45 13.00 -22.26
CA ILE A 491 1.23 13.73 -21.92
C ILE A 491 0.06 12.74 -21.99
N PHE A 492 -0.61 12.56 -20.85
CA PHE A 492 -1.77 11.70 -20.73
C PHE A 492 -3.03 12.54 -20.64
N ASP A 493 -4.00 12.32 -21.50
CA ASP A 493 -5.33 12.92 -21.42
C ASP A 493 -6.39 11.98 -22.01
N LYS A 494 -7.57 11.98 -21.43
CA LYS A 494 -8.74 11.24 -21.90
C LYS A 494 -9.33 11.86 -23.18
N ASN A 495 -9.15 13.18 -23.34
CA ASN A 495 -9.79 13.96 -24.37
C ASN A 495 -8.98 14.06 -25.67
N PHE A 496 -7.88 13.30 -25.82
CA PHE A 496 -7.21 13.23 -27.11
C PHE A 496 -8.14 12.58 -28.15
N ASP A 497 -8.27 13.24 -29.30
CA ASP A 497 -9.02 12.67 -30.42
C ASP A 497 -8.36 11.35 -30.84
N TYR A 498 -9.13 10.28 -30.86
CA TYR A 498 -8.64 8.96 -31.30
C TYR A 498 -8.12 8.99 -32.77
N LEU A 499 -8.58 9.94 -33.61
CA LEU A 499 -8.08 10.16 -34.95
C LEU A 499 -6.64 10.71 -34.97
N GLU A 500 -6.20 11.37 -33.89
CA GLU A 500 -4.83 11.86 -33.75
C GLU A 500 -3.86 10.80 -33.21
N LEU A 501 -4.37 9.69 -32.65
CA LEU A 501 -3.58 8.63 -32.04
C LEU A 501 -3.40 7.47 -33.01
N ASP A 502 -2.31 7.51 -33.77
CA ASP A 502 -2.04 6.60 -34.92
C ASP A 502 -1.42 5.25 -34.50
N LYS A 503 -1.07 5.06 -33.23
CA LYS A 503 -0.36 3.89 -32.72
C LYS A 503 -1.07 3.28 -31.53
N VAL A 504 -0.92 1.97 -31.35
CA VAL A 504 -1.40 1.24 -30.18
C VAL A 504 -0.22 0.52 -29.53
N ASN A 505 -0.05 0.71 -28.24
CA ASN A 505 0.96 -0.04 -27.50
C ASN A 505 0.55 -1.51 -27.40
N SER A 506 1.41 -2.41 -27.85
CA SER A 506 1.11 -3.87 -27.89
C SER A 506 0.90 -4.47 -26.49
N TRP A 507 1.55 -3.91 -25.49
CA TRP A 507 1.49 -4.38 -24.09
C TRP A 507 0.26 -3.87 -23.33
N SER A 508 0.07 -2.54 -23.31
CA SER A 508 -1.02 -1.90 -22.55
C SER A 508 -2.30 -1.73 -23.35
N ARG A 509 -2.27 -1.96 -24.68
CA ARG A 509 -3.35 -1.68 -25.65
C ARG A 509 -3.84 -0.22 -25.60
N VAL A 510 -3.03 0.67 -25.09
CA VAL A 510 -3.33 2.11 -25.00
C VAL A 510 -2.94 2.77 -26.33
N SER A 511 -3.83 3.59 -26.86
CA SER A 511 -3.58 4.37 -28.07
C SER A 511 -2.66 5.56 -27.75
N TYR A 512 -1.72 5.82 -28.66
CA TYR A 512 -0.78 6.93 -28.51
C TYR A 512 -0.30 7.44 -29.87
N THR A 513 0.29 8.64 -29.88
CA THR A 513 1.10 9.16 -30.98
C THR A 513 2.40 9.71 -30.45
N ASP A 514 3.44 9.75 -31.25
CA ASP A 514 4.73 10.34 -30.91
C ASP A 514 5.15 11.38 -31.96
N SER A 515 5.78 12.42 -31.50
CA SER A 515 6.35 13.48 -32.35
C SER A 515 7.76 13.82 -31.89
N GLU A 516 8.62 14.19 -32.80
CA GLU A 516 9.90 14.81 -32.46
C GLU A 516 9.65 16.17 -31.85
N ILE A 517 10.43 16.49 -30.80
CA ILE A 517 10.39 17.82 -30.20
C ILE A 517 10.99 18.79 -31.22
N SER A 518 10.25 19.84 -31.56
CA SER A 518 10.70 20.79 -32.59
C SER A 518 12.02 21.46 -32.18
N GLN A 519 12.89 21.70 -33.15
CA GLN A 519 14.18 22.38 -32.91
C GLN A 519 13.99 23.77 -32.27
N GLU A 520 12.92 24.46 -32.62
CA GLU A 520 12.55 25.75 -32.02
C GLU A 520 12.29 25.61 -30.51
N TRP A 521 11.58 24.57 -30.06
CA TRP A 521 11.32 24.35 -28.66
C TRP A 521 12.60 23.93 -27.92
N LEU A 522 13.44 23.08 -28.53
CA LEU A 522 14.72 22.66 -27.93
C LEU A 522 15.63 23.85 -27.69
N GLU A 523 15.76 24.73 -28.69
CA GLU A 523 16.59 25.97 -28.57
C GLU A 523 16.02 26.95 -27.56
N HIS A 524 14.70 27.10 -27.53
CA HIS A 524 14.00 27.94 -26.56
C HIS A 524 14.25 27.43 -25.13
N TRP A 525 14.02 26.14 -24.86
CA TRP A 525 14.21 25.60 -23.51
C TRP A 525 15.67 25.56 -23.03
N LYS A 526 16.62 25.49 -23.94
CA LYS A 526 18.05 25.64 -23.60
C LYS A 526 18.40 27.06 -23.14
N SER A 527 17.80 28.05 -23.76
CA SER A 527 18.13 29.47 -23.56
C SER A 527 17.14 30.21 -22.67
N ILE A 528 16.03 29.55 -22.26
CA ILE A 528 15.02 30.20 -21.44
C ILE A 528 15.61 30.66 -20.11
N GLU A 529 15.44 31.96 -19.83
CA GLU A 529 15.91 32.56 -18.59
C GLU A 529 15.04 32.14 -17.39
N PRO A 530 15.64 32.02 -16.19
CA PRO A 530 14.87 31.77 -14.96
C PRO A 530 13.81 32.87 -14.74
N LEU A 531 12.60 32.43 -14.42
CA LEU A 531 11.51 33.34 -14.08
C LEU A 531 11.87 34.15 -12.82
N PRO A 532 11.48 35.43 -12.74
CA PRO A 532 11.78 36.31 -11.59
C PRO A 532 11.20 35.79 -10.27
N ASP A 533 10.13 35.01 -10.34
CA ASP A 533 9.46 34.41 -9.19
C ASP A 533 10.28 33.24 -8.57
N PHE A 534 11.26 32.70 -9.31
CA PHE A 534 12.02 31.53 -8.86
C PHE A 534 13.17 31.89 -7.94
N HIS A 535 13.23 31.20 -6.83
CA HIS A 535 14.38 31.25 -5.93
C HIS A 535 14.56 29.91 -5.20
N LEU A 536 15.76 29.65 -4.75
CA LEU A 536 16.06 28.49 -3.91
C LEU A 536 15.38 28.61 -2.54
N PRO A 537 15.14 27.49 -1.83
CA PRO A 537 14.65 27.50 -0.45
C PRO A 537 15.46 28.47 0.43
N LYS A 538 14.81 29.10 1.40
CA LYS A 538 15.48 30.01 2.32
C LYS A 538 16.54 29.29 3.13
N ASN A 539 17.65 29.98 3.40
CA ASN A 539 18.74 29.45 4.22
C ASN A 539 18.24 29.18 5.64
N VAL A 540 18.45 27.96 6.12
CA VAL A 540 18.16 27.45 7.47
C VAL A 540 16.68 27.27 7.77
N ASN A 541 16.24 26.02 7.78
CA ASN A 541 14.93 25.66 8.29
C ASN A 541 14.92 25.81 9.84
N PRO A 542 14.12 26.75 10.41
CA PRO A 542 14.10 27.00 11.84
C PRO A 542 13.64 25.81 12.68
N TYR A 543 12.93 24.87 12.07
CA TYR A 543 12.39 23.69 12.76
C TYR A 543 13.40 22.54 12.87
N LEU A 544 14.54 22.58 12.19
CA LEU A 544 15.62 21.59 12.30
C LEU A 544 16.49 21.71 13.56
N GLY A 545 16.45 22.86 14.22
CA GLY A 545 17.22 23.14 15.44
C GLY A 545 16.53 22.79 16.74
N VAL A 546 15.30 22.28 16.70
CA VAL A 546 14.53 21.94 17.89
C VAL A 546 15.20 20.76 18.60
N GLN A 547 15.56 20.95 19.87
CA GLN A 547 16.05 19.86 20.69
C GLN A 547 14.87 18.97 21.08
N TYR A 548 15.00 17.70 20.81
CA TYR A 548 14.00 16.69 21.16
C TYR A 548 14.25 16.22 22.60
N PHE A 549 13.34 16.53 23.50
CA PHE A 549 13.37 16.07 24.89
C PHE A 549 12.27 15.06 25.12
N LEU A 550 12.56 14.08 25.96
CA LEU A 550 11.55 13.17 26.47
C LEU A 550 10.90 13.74 27.70
N GLU A 551 9.62 14.00 27.66
CA GLU A 551 8.85 14.42 28.82
C GLU A 551 8.81 13.31 29.88
N PRO A 552 8.88 13.67 31.17
CA PRO A 552 8.77 12.71 32.25
C PRO A 552 7.38 12.08 32.27
N LEU A 553 7.33 10.76 32.44
CA LEU A 553 6.05 10.07 32.57
C LEU A 553 5.40 10.40 33.91
N PRO A 554 4.06 10.49 33.98
CA PRO A 554 3.35 10.64 35.24
C PRO A 554 3.57 9.41 36.13
N ALA A 555 3.49 9.60 37.47
CA ALA A 555 3.71 8.52 38.44
C ALA A 555 2.80 7.30 38.21
N LYS A 556 1.60 7.51 37.66
CA LYS A 556 0.67 6.47 37.27
C LYS A 556 0.31 6.70 35.80
N VAL A 557 0.84 5.86 34.93
CA VAL A 557 0.55 5.92 33.50
C VAL A 557 -0.74 5.14 33.22
N PRO A 558 -1.75 5.76 32.57
CA PRO A 558 -2.96 5.07 32.20
C PRO A 558 -2.69 4.07 31.07
N LYS A 559 -3.31 2.89 31.16
CA LYS A 559 -3.21 1.85 30.12
C LYS A 559 -3.89 2.26 28.82
N TYR A 560 -4.99 2.98 28.91
CA TYR A 560 -5.81 3.46 27.79
C TYR A 560 -5.95 4.98 27.84
N PRO A 561 -6.42 5.61 26.75
CA PRO A 561 -6.74 7.04 26.76
C PRO A 561 -7.72 7.40 27.88
N VAL A 562 -7.45 8.48 28.58
CA VAL A 562 -8.33 9.04 29.62
C VAL A 562 -8.99 10.31 29.10
N LYS A 563 -10.26 10.48 29.43
CA LYS A 563 -10.98 11.72 29.08
C LYS A 563 -10.63 12.80 30.09
N LEU A 564 -9.94 13.84 29.62
CA LEU A 564 -9.52 14.98 30.44
C LEU A 564 -10.55 16.10 30.46
N TYR A 565 -11.29 16.23 29.35
CA TYR A 565 -12.26 17.30 29.18
C TYR A 565 -13.49 16.81 28.41
N ASN A 566 -14.68 17.31 28.79
CA ASN A 566 -15.92 17.00 28.11
C ASN A 566 -16.95 18.09 28.42
N ASP A 567 -17.37 18.81 27.38
CA ASP A 567 -18.45 19.81 27.48
C ASP A 567 -19.36 19.74 26.22
N SER A 568 -20.17 20.78 26.02
CA SER A 568 -21.09 20.88 24.89
C SER A 568 -20.40 21.15 23.53
N ILE A 569 -19.12 21.55 23.55
CA ILE A 569 -18.36 21.93 22.35
C ILE A 569 -17.34 20.86 22.01
N SER A 570 -16.79 20.15 23.01
CA SER A 570 -15.68 19.24 22.76
C SER A 570 -15.46 18.15 23.81
N GLU A 571 -14.71 17.15 23.38
CA GLU A 571 -14.09 16.15 24.24
C GLU A 571 -12.60 16.02 23.96
N LEU A 572 -11.78 15.85 25.02
CA LEU A 572 -10.35 15.61 24.95
C LEU A 572 -9.99 14.29 25.58
N TRP A 573 -9.38 13.43 24.80
CA TRP A 573 -8.77 12.18 25.22
C TRP A 573 -7.26 12.29 25.21
N TYR A 574 -6.62 11.78 26.24
CA TYR A 574 -5.18 11.90 26.45
C TYR A 574 -4.54 10.59 26.87
N ARG A 575 -3.35 10.31 26.32
CA ARG A 575 -2.50 9.22 26.78
C ARG A 575 -1.02 9.55 26.55
N PRO A 576 -0.16 9.53 27.61
CA PRO A 576 1.28 9.60 27.43
C PRO A 576 1.80 8.30 26.83
N ASP A 577 2.96 8.34 26.14
CA ASP A 577 3.58 7.14 25.57
C ASP A 577 4.59 6.49 26.52
N PRO A 578 4.26 5.38 27.22
CA PRO A 578 5.20 4.64 28.04
C PRO A 578 5.98 3.58 27.25
N LYS A 579 5.51 3.20 26.04
CA LYS A 579 5.96 2.02 25.31
C LYS A 579 7.08 2.34 24.33
N PHE A 580 6.86 3.26 23.43
CA PHE A 580 7.79 3.57 22.34
C PHE A 580 8.83 4.62 22.74
N ARG A 581 8.44 5.58 23.58
CA ARG A 581 9.32 6.61 24.15
C ARG A 581 10.03 7.44 23.07
N LEU A 582 9.32 7.78 22.01
CA LEU A 582 9.80 8.69 20.99
C LEU A 582 9.51 10.15 21.40
N PRO A 583 10.39 11.11 21.07
CA PRO A 583 10.17 12.53 21.38
C PRO A 583 9.16 13.20 20.43
N ILE A 584 8.09 12.49 20.10
CA ILE A 584 7.04 12.91 19.17
C ILE A 584 5.69 12.86 19.91
N SER A 585 4.84 13.81 19.60
CA SER A 585 3.45 13.82 20.04
C SER A 585 2.51 13.90 18.84
N HIS A 586 1.31 13.41 19.03
CA HIS A 586 0.28 13.33 18.01
C HIS A 586 -0.96 14.06 18.51
N ILE A 587 -1.56 14.85 17.62
CA ILE A 587 -2.85 15.52 17.83
C ILE A 587 -3.77 15.12 16.68
N TYR A 588 -4.80 14.32 17.01
CA TYR A 588 -5.86 13.98 16.07
C TYR A 588 -7.11 14.75 16.47
N THR A 589 -7.71 15.45 15.52
CA THR A 589 -8.87 16.30 15.77
C THR A 589 -9.93 16.07 14.69
N HIS A 590 -11.18 15.90 15.12
CA HIS A 590 -12.35 15.79 14.25
C HIS A 590 -13.26 17.00 14.48
N PHE A 591 -13.37 17.87 13.49
CA PHE A 591 -14.24 19.01 13.47
C PHE A 591 -15.60 18.59 12.88
N ILE A 592 -16.57 18.30 13.73
CA ILE A 592 -17.88 17.81 13.36
C ILE A 592 -18.80 19.01 13.15
N SER A 593 -19.45 19.08 11.97
CA SER A 593 -20.42 20.10 11.59
C SER A 593 -21.65 19.45 10.97
N SER A 594 -22.83 19.95 11.31
CA SER A 594 -24.08 19.46 10.72
C SER A 594 -24.31 19.92 9.28
N VAL A 595 -23.50 20.86 8.78
CA VAL A 595 -23.73 21.49 7.47
C VAL A 595 -23.51 20.50 6.33
N GLY A 596 -22.49 19.67 6.40
CA GLY A 596 -22.12 18.71 5.34
C GLY A 596 -23.18 17.65 5.05
N LEU A 597 -24.00 17.30 6.05
CA LEU A 597 -25.04 16.27 5.92
C LEU A 597 -26.41 16.78 5.44
N GLN A 598 -26.55 18.08 5.13
CA GLN A 598 -27.84 18.68 4.81
C GLN A 598 -28.28 18.44 3.36
N SER A 599 -27.32 18.34 2.45
CA SER A 599 -27.60 18.11 1.04
C SER A 599 -26.37 17.57 0.29
N PRO A 600 -26.53 16.97 -0.91
CA PRO A 600 -25.41 16.51 -1.73
C PRO A 600 -24.48 17.66 -2.14
N GLU A 601 -25.01 18.89 -2.34
CA GLU A 601 -24.20 20.08 -2.62
C GLU A 601 -23.26 20.38 -1.45
N ASN A 602 -23.78 20.35 -0.22
CA ASN A 602 -22.98 20.60 0.98
C ASN A 602 -21.95 19.51 1.24
N ALA A 603 -22.29 18.24 0.99
CA ALA A 603 -21.34 17.13 1.09
C ALA A 603 -20.18 17.28 0.09
N ALA A 604 -20.50 17.64 -1.15
CA ALA A 604 -19.51 17.92 -2.17
C ALA A 604 -18.67 19.17 -1.86
N LEU A 605 -19.31 20.24 -1.38
CA LEU A 605 -18.64 21.45 -0.93
C LEU A 605 -17.68 21.22 0.23
N MET A 606 -17.98 20.31 1.15
CA MET A 606 -17.09 19.93 2.24
C MET A 606 -15.78 19.34 1.70
N THR A 607 -15.86 18.53 0.64
CA THR A 607 -14.67 17.99 -0.04
C THR A 607 -13.86 19.09 -0.73
N VAL A 608 -14.51 19.97 -1.47
CA VAL A 608 -13.88 21.13 -2.12
C VAL A 608 -13.22 22.05 -1.09
N TYR A 609 -13.90 22.34 0.00
CA TYR A 609 -13.39 23.15 1.10
C TYR A 609 -12.14 22.54 1.74
N CYS A 610 -12.16 21.24 2.01
CA CYS A 610 -11.00 20.50 2.52
C CYS A 610 -9.81 20.60 1.55
N ASN A 611 -10.03 20.40 0.24
CA ASN A 611 -8.99 20.47 -0.77
C ASN A 611 -8.41 21.89 -0.91
N ILE A 612 -9.25 22.91 -0.79
CA ILE A 612 -8.80 24.32 -0.76
C ILE A 612 -7.91 24.57 0.46
N ILE A 613 -8.30 24.09 1.65
CA ILE A 613 -7.47 24.24 2.85
C ILE A 613 -6.11 23.56 2.64
N LYS A 614 -6.08 22.32 2.13
CA LYS A 614 -4.83 21.61 1.80
C LYS A 614 -3.92 22.46 0.90
N LEU A 615 -4.50 23.03 -0.16
CA LEU A 615 -3.76 23.83 -1.13
C LEU A 615 -3.18 25.13 -0.51
N LEU A 616 -3.94 25.77 0.40
CA LEU A 616 -3.51 26.99 1.06
C LEU A 616 -2.43 26.77 2.11
N VAL A 617 -2.45 25.64 2.81
CA VAL A 617 -1.51 25.35 3.91
C VAL A 617 -0.18 24.76 3.43
N VAL A 618 -0.16 24.06 2.29
CA VAL A 618 1.01 23.29 1.86
C VAL A 618 2.27 24.14 1.72
N GLU A 619 2.16 25.33 1.14
CA GLU A 619 3.31 26.23 0.93
C GLU A 619 3.86 26.80 2.26
N GLU A 620 2.98 27.12 3.22
CA GLU A 620 3.39 27.66 4.52
C GLU A 620 3.91 26.58 5.47
N LEU A 621 3.36 25.38 5.40
CA LEU A 621 3.73 24.29 6.30
C LEU A 621 4.90 23.45 5.78
N TYR A 622 5.34 23.66 4.54
CA TYR A 622 6.38 22.84 3.93
C TYR A 622 7.67 22.79 4.77
N SER A 623 8.15 23.94 5.26
CA SER A 623 9.35 24.00 6.11
C SER A 623 9.18 23.26 7.45
N VAL A 624 7.96 23.25 8.01
CA VAL A 624 7.65 22.48 9.24
C VAL A 624 7.70 20.99 8.95
N VAL A 625 7.09 20.56 7.84
CA VAL A 625 7.12 19.16 7.38
C VAL A 625 8.56 18.72 7.08
N ALA A 626 9.32 19.55 6.36
CA ALA A 626 10.74 19.31 6.13
C ALA A 626 11.56 19.26 7.43
N GLY A 627 11.08 19.82 8.53
CA GLY A 627 11.64 19.71 9.87
C GLY A 627 11.32 18.41 10.61
N GLY A 628 10.60 17.46 10.01
CA GLY A 628 10.26 16.16 10.59
C GLY A 628 8.88 16.09 11.25
N HIS A 629 7.98 17.00 10.90
CA HIS A 629 6.58 16.97 11.29
C HIS A 629 5.73 16.40 10.16
N SER A 630 4.57 15.87 10.48
CA SER A 630 3.60 15.44 9.46
C SER A 630 2.19 15.94 9.76
N TYR A 631 1.39 16.11 8.73
CA TYR A 631 -0.04 16.37 8.86
C TYR A 631 -0.81 15.69 7.74
N ASP A 632 -2.05 15.32 8.06
CA ASP A 632 -3.07 14.93 7.09
C ASP A 632 -4.36 15.69 7.40
N ILE A 633 -5.07 16.09 6.35
CA ILE A 633 -6.38 16.71 6.43
C ILE A 633 -7.30 15.90 5.55
N SER A 634 -8.36 15.34 6.10
CA SER A 634 -9.27 14.46 5.35
C SER A 634 -10.73 14.77 5.68
N VAL A 635 -11.61 14.45 4.74
CA VAL A 635 -13.05 14.57 4.92
C VAL A 635 -13.57 13.30 5.57
N SER A 636 -14.43 13.45 6.57
CA SER A 636 -15.29 12.39 7.10
C SER A 636 -16.73 12.66 6.70
N GLU A 637 -17.62 11.70 6.92
CA GLU A 637 -19.06 11.91 6.68
C GLU A 637 -19.62 13.10 7.47
N LYS A 638 -19.06 13.39 8.65
CA LYS A 638 -19.57 14.41 9.59
C LYS A 638 -18.78 15.71 9.62
N GLY A 639 -17.64 15.78 8.91
CA GLY A 639 -16.79 16.95 8.96
C GLY A 639 -15.38 16.75 8.47
N ILE A 640 -14.41 17.43 9.08
CA ILE A 640 -13.00 17.38 8.69
C ILE A 640 -12.18 16.78 9.82
N ILE A 641 -11.30 15.85 9.47
CA ILE A 641 -10.33 15.24 10.38
C ILE A 641 -8.95 15.81 10.08
N THR A 642 -8.23 16.19 11.12
CA THR A 642 -6.80 16.50 11.05
C THR A 642 -6.01 15.51 11.88
N LYS A 643 -4.95 14.94 11.31
CA LYS A 643 -3.99 14.10 12.00
C LYS A 643 -2.62 14.76 11.90
N ILE A 644 -2.03 15.07 13.02
CA ILE A 644 -0.78 15.84 13.06
C ILE A 644 0.20 15.13 14.00
N SER A 645 1.47 15.02 13.59
CA SER A 645 2.52 14.46 14.42
C SER A 645 3.81 15.28 14.34
N GLY A 646 4.61 15.21 15.42
CA GLY A 646 5.90 15.88 15.48
C GLY A 646 6.27 16.32 16.91
N SER A 647 7.33 17.11 17.03
CA SER A 647 7.75 17.67 18.31
C SER A 647 6.90 18.87 18.78
N MET A 648 6.24 19.57 17.84
CA MET A 648 5.41 20.74 18.09
C MET A 648 4.11 20.72 17.26
N PRO A 649 3.24 19.71 17.41
CA PRO A 649 2.11 19.50 16.51
C PRO A 649 1.05 20.60 16.60
N ILE A 650 0.94 21.30 17.74
CA ILE A 650 -0.02 22.40 17.94
C ILE A 650 0.19 23.55 16.95
N VAL A 651 1.44 23.84 16.57
CA VAL A 651 1.75 24.91 15.61
C VAL A 651 1.11 24.64 14.26
N LEU A 652 1.16 23.38 13.80
CA LEU A 652 0.51 22.98 12.54
C LEU A 652 -1.01 23.08 12.67
N LEU A 653 -1.59 22.60 13.78
CA LEU A 653 -3.04 22.65 13.99
C LEU A 653 -3.57 24.08 13.94
N LEU A 654 -2.92 25.02 14.63
CA LEU A 654 -3.33 26.41 14.66
C LEU A 654 -3.23 27.09 13.28
N ASN A 655 -2.20 26.74 12.48
CA ASN A 655 -2.10 27.22 11.11
C ASN A 655 -3.24 26.66 10.24
N ILE A 656 -3.56 25.39 10.35
CA ILE A 656 -4.69 24.78 9.61
C ILE A 656 -6.00 25.47 10.01
N ILE A 657 -6.27 25.67 11.29
CA ILE A 657 -7.46 26.34 11.82
C ILE A 657 -7.58 27.77 11.27
N LYS A 658 -6.48 28.52 11.19
CA LYS A 658 -6.46 29.86 10.59
C LYS A 658 -7.03 29.85 9.17
N TYR A 659 -6.64 28.87 8.35
CA TYR A 659 -7.16 28.74 6.98
C TYR A 659 -8.58 28.15 6.92
N MET A 660 -9.00 27.41 7.92
CA MET A 660 -10.40 26.99 8.05
C MET A 660 -11.32 28.19 8.29
N ILE A 661 -10.92 29.13 9.17
CA ILE A 661 -11.74 30.29 9.53
C ILE A 661 -11.71 31.38 8.45
N TYR A 662 -10.55 31.64 7.90
CA TYR A 662 -10.33 32.71 6.94
C TYR A 662 -9.69 32.19 5.63
N PRO A 663 -10.39 31.36 4.86
CA PRO A 663 -9.88 30.93 3.57
C PRO A 663 -9.91 32.11 2.60
N ASN A 664 -8.73 32.69 2.34
CA ASN A 664 -8.61 33.74 1.34
C ASN A 664 -8.62 33.13 -0.06
N VAL A 665 -9.82 32.78 -0.53
CA VAL A 665 -10.04 32.05 -1.78
C VAL A 665 -10.43 33.00 -2.88
N LYS A 666 -9.75 32.90 -4.02
CA LYS A 666 -10.16 33.59 -5.24
C LYS A 666 -11.18 32.75 -5.99
N LYS A 667 -12.04 33.39 -6.77
CA LYS A 667 -13.06 32.70 -7.56
C LYS A 667 -12.46 31.66 -8.51
N GLU A 668 -11.37 32.02 -9.19
CA GLU A 668 -10.66 31.12 -10.13
C GLU A 668 -10.14 29.86 -9.42
N MET A 669 -9.62 29.99 -8.20
CA MET A 669 -9.16 28.87 -7.40
C MET A 669 -10.31 27.91 -7.06
N PHE A 670 -11.44 28.46 -6.59
CA PHE A 670 -12.61 27.67 -6.30
C PHE A 670 -13.11 26.91 -7.55
N GLU A 671 -13.28 27.63 -8.67
CA GLU A 671 -13.76 27.04 -9.93
C GLU A 671 -12.85 25.92 -10.41
N THR A 672 -11.54 26.11 -10.37
CA THR A 672 -10.57 25.08 -10.77
C THR A 672 -10.65 23.84 -9.88
N ILE A 673 -10.71 24.00 -8.56
CA ILE A 673 -10.77 22.87 -7.62
C ILE A 673 -12.14 22.17 -7.69
N ARG A 674 -13.23 22.94 -7.86
CA ARG A 674 -14.57 22.41 -8.08
C ARG A 674 -14.60 21.50 -9.31
N ASP A 675 -14.10 21.99 -10.44
CA ASP A 675 -14.15 21.29 -11.71
C ASP A 675 -13.24 20.05 -11.66
N GLN A 676 -12.07 20.14 -11.02
CA GLN A 676 -11.22 18.96 -10.78
C GLN A 676 -11.90 17.92 -9.88
N GLN A 677 -12.65 18.36 -8.86
CA GLN A 677 -13.39 17.45 -7.99
C GLN A 677 -14.53 16.75 -8.73
N VAL A 678 -15.17 17.42 -9.68
CA VAL A 678 -16.16 16.83 -10.60
C VAL A 678 -15.51 15.74 -11.44
N ASP A 679 -14.31 16.00 -12.00
CA ASP A 679 -13.54 14.99 -12.75
C ASP A 679 -13.16 13.79 -11.87
N ILE A 680 -12.74 14.01 -10.62
CA ILE A 680 -12.42 12.95 -9.67
C ILE A 680 -13.66 12.09 -9.37
N TYR A 681 -14.83 12.70 -9.14
CA TYR A 681 -16.05 11.94 -8.96
C TYR A 681 -16.40 11.13 -10.21
N SER A 682 -16.24 11.71 -11.41
CA SER A 682 -16.40 10.99 -12.66
C SER A 682 -15.48 9.76 -12.78
N ASP A 683 -14.24 9.87 -12.35
CA ASP A 683 -13.29 8.74 -12.36
C ASP A 683 -13.70 7.66 -11.33
N ILE A 684 -14.15 8.05 -10.14
CA ILE A 684 -14.60 7.11 -9.10
C ILE A 684 -15.81 6.29 -9.57
N ILE A 685 -16.83 6.92 -10.13
CA ILE A 685 -18.05 6.24 -10.57
C ILE A 685 -17.86 5.36 -11.81
N THR A 686 -16.75 5.52 -12.54
CA THR A 686 -16.37 4.62 -13.64
C THR A 686 -15.66 3.37 -13.18
N GLU A 687 -15.30 3.25 -11.90
CA GLU A 687 -14.72 2.06 -11.30
C GLU A 687 -15.85 1.14 -10.77
N PRO A 688 -16.12 -0.02 -11.36
CA PRO A 688 -17.29 -0.83 -11.02
C PRO A 688 -17.37 -1.27 -9.55
N GLU A 689 -16.21 -1.52 -8.91
CA GLU A 689 -16.13 -1.88 -7.48
C GLU A 689 -16.60 -0.73 -6.58
N LYS A 690 -16.11 0.48 -6.85
CA LYS A 690 -16.48 1.67 -6.08
C LYS A 690 -17.94 2.04 -6.32
N LEU A 691 -18.42 1.88 -7.56
CA LEU A 691 -19.82 2.09 -7.90
C LEU A 691 -20.73 1.13 -7.13
N ALA A 692 -20.41 -0.16 -7.09
CA ALA A 692 -21.20 -1.15 -6.36
C ALA A 692 -21.23 -0.88 -4.85
N GLU A 693 -20.09 -0.47 -4.27
CA GLU A 693 -19.98 -0.13 -2.86
C GLU A 693 -20.75 1.15 -2.52
N ASP A 694 -20.69 2.18 -3.35
CA ASP A 694 -21.43 3.43 -3.20
C ASP A 694 -22.93 3.19 -3.19
N VAL A 695 -23.41 2.39 -4.14
CA VAL A 695 -24.82 1.96 -4.20
C VAL A 695 -25.23 1.14 -2.98
N ARG A 696 -24.37 0.25 -2.50
CA ARG A 696 -24.62 -0.53 -1.29
C ARG A 696 -24.86 0.38 -0.08
N LEU A 697 -24.00 1.37 0.10
CA LEU A 697 -24.12 2.34 1.20
C LEU A 697 -25.38 3.22 1.03
N TRP A 698 -25.71 3.64 -0.19
CA TRP A 698 -26.92 4.40 -0.48
C TRP A 698 -28.21 3.64 -0.09
N ILE A 699 -28.27 2.33 -0.38
CA ILE A 699 -29.43 1.52 -0.02
C ILE A 699 -29.49 1.28 1.51
N GLN A 700 -28.36 1.12 2.16
CA GLN A 700 -28.30 0.74 3.58
C GLN A 700 -28.39 1.91 4.55
N LYS A 701 -27.84 3.08 4.22
CA LYS A 701 -27.78 4.22 5.15
C LYS A 701 -28.98 5.15 5.01
N LEU A 702 -29.41 5.71 6.13
CA LEU A 702 -30.48 6.72 6.16
C LEU A 702 -30.07 8.02 5.47
N VAL A 703 -28.79 8.40 5.62
CA VAL A 703 -28.20 9.56 4.94
C VAL A 703 -26.89 9.10 4.28
N HIS A 704 -26.89 9.07 2.99
CA HIS A 704 -25.73 8.84 2.16
C HIS A 704 -25.96 9.53 0.81
N TYR A 705 -25.04 10.40 0.42
CA TYR A 705 -25.05 11.02 -0.89
C TYR A 705 -24.04 10.30 -1.78
N THR A 706 -24.55 9.76 -2.89
CA THR A 706 -23.72 9.01 -3.82
C THR A 706 -22.73 9.91 -4.53
N TYR A 707 -21.67 9.33 -5.05
CA TYR A 707 -20.73 10.09 -5.90
C TYR A 707 -21.40 10.66 -7.14
N VAL A 708 -22.47 10.03 -7.65
CA VAL A 708 -23.28 10.56 -8.75
C VAL A 708 -24.05 11.80 -8.30
N ASP A 709 -24.68 11.78 -7.12
CA ASP A 709 -25.40 12.94 -6.56
C ASP A 709 -24.44 14.12 -6.35
N MET A 710 -23.28 13.85 -5.71
CA MET A 710 -22.25 14.86 -5.45
C MET A 710 -21.67 15.44 -6.74
N HIS A 711 -21.41 14.58 -7.77
CA HIS A 711 -20.97 15.03 -9.07
C HIS A 711 -21.95 15.98 -9.72
N ASN A 712 -23.25 15.59 -9.80
CA ASN A 712 -24.27 16.38 -10.46
C ASN A 712 -24.57 17.69 -9.71
N ALA A 713 -24.59 17.64 -8.39
CA ALA A 713 -24.78 18.81 -7.54
C ALA A 713 -23.64 19.80 -7.69
N LEU A 714 -22.39 19.35 -7.61
CA LEU A 714 -21.22 20.21 -7.60
C LEU A 714 -21.03 21.02 -8.89
N ARG A 715 -21.43 20.46 -10.03
CA ARG A 715 -21.36 21.17 -11.34
C ARG A 715 -22.06 22.53 -11.36
N ASN A 716 -23.10 22.68 -10.56
CA ASN A 716 -23.94 23.89 -10.55
C ASN A 716 -23.65 24.84 -9.39
N VAL A 717 -22.78 24.46 -8.46
CA VAL A 717 -22.47 25.25 -7.26
C VAL A 717 -21.68 26.49 -7.62
N SER A 718 -22.16 27.65 -7.14
CA SER A 718 -21.56 28.96 -7.32
C SER A 718 -20.48 29.26 -6.26
N PHE A 719 -19.62 30.23 -6.55
CA PHE A 719 -18.63 30.73 -5.58
C PHE A 719 -19.27 31.34 -4.33
N GLU A 720 -20.44 31.98 -4.46
CA GLU A 720 -21.16 32.57 -3.33
C GLU A 720 -21.70 31.48 -2.38
N GLU A 721 -22.23 30.39 -2.92
CA GLU A 721 -22.65 29.23 -2.11
C GLU A 721 -21.49 28.61 -1.37
N PHE A 722 -20.34 28.49 -2.01
CA PHE A 722 -19.12 28.03 -1.34
C PHE A 722 -18.69 28.97 -0.19
N GLN A 723 -18.72 30.30 -0.40
CA GLN A 723 -18.38 31.25 0.66
C GLN A 723 -19.32 31.17 1.86
N ASN A 724 -20.62 30.97 1.58
CA ASN A 724 -21.62 30.76 2.62
C ASN A 724 -21.39 29.45 3.35
N PHE A 725 -21.09 28.34 2.64
CA PHE A 725 -20.74 27.06 3.23
C PHE A 725 -19.53 27.19 4.17
N ALA A 726 -18.43 27.77 3.72
CA ALA A 726 -17.21 27.93 4.51
C ALA A 726 -17.44 28.71 5.82
N LYS A 727 -18.27 29.77 5.78
CA LYS A 727 -18.69 30.50 6.98
C LYS A 727 -19.53 29.64 7.91
N CYS A 728 -20.51 28.94 7.35
CA CYS A 728 -21.43 28.12 8.14
C CYS A 728 -20.74 26.92 8.80
N PHE A 729 -19.73 26.33 8.13
CA PHE A 729 -19.01 25.16 8.60
C PHE A 729 -18.34 25.40 9.97
N THR A 730 -17.65 26.54 10.14
CA THR A 730 -16.90 26.87 11.35
C THR A 730 -17.73 27.52 12.46
N ASN A 731 -18.97 27.96 12.17
CA ASN A 731 -19.79 28.66 13.16
C ASN A 731 -20.24 27.79 14.33
N ARG A 732 -20.59 26.54 14.06
CA ARG A 732 -21.06 25.58 15.07
C ARG A 732 -20.38 24.25 14.89
N LEU A 733 -19.58 23.86 15.88
CA LEU A 733 -18.81 22.63 15.84
C LEU A 733 -19.01 21.80 17.11
N TYR A 734 -18.86 20.50 16.97
CA TYR A 734 -18.45 19.62 18.05
C TYR A 734 -17.07 19.05 17.72
N ILE A 735 -16.15 19.06 18.68
CA ILE A 735 -14.75 18.76 18.40
C ILE A 735 -14.29 17.56 19.25
N GLN A 736 -13.84 16.51 18.60
CA GLN A 736 -13.21 15.38 19.27
C GLN A 736 -11.70 15.49 19.12
N HIS A 737 -10.99 15.42 20.26
CA HIS A 737 -9.54 15.42 20.28
C HIS A 737 -8.98 14.13 20.87
N LEU A 738 -7.93 13.58 20.25
CA LEU A 738 -7.02 12.61 20.85
C LEU A 738 -5.60 13.18 20.82
N ILE A 739 -5.01 13.36 22.00
CA ILE A 739 -3.62 13.80 22.14
C ILE A 739 -2.83 12.69 22.83
N GLN A 740 -1.84 12.15 22.11
CA GLN A 740 -1.05 11.01 22.59
C GLN A 740 0.42 11.17 22.24
N GLY A 741 1.32 10.63 23.10
CA GLY A 741 2.75 10.61 22.84
C GLY A 741 3.58 11.35 23.89
N ASN A 742 4.63 12.03 23.44
CA ASN A 742 5.59 12.76 24.30
C ASN A 742 5.06 14.15 24.65
N ILE A 743 4.01 14.21 25.45
CA ILE A 743 3.35 15.46 25.87
C ILE A 743 2.81 15.31 27.30
N THR A 744 2.86 16.39 28.08
CA THR A 744 2.27 16.40 29.42
C THR A 744 0.76 16.62 29.38
N GLN A 745 0.05 16.24 30.43
CA GLN A 745 -1.38 16.45 30.57
C GLN A 745 -1.77 17.94 30.47
N ASP A 746 -1.01 18.81 31.12
CA ASP A 746 -1.28 20.25 31.12
C ASP A 746 -1.08 20.84 29.72
N ALA A 747 -0.02 20.45 29.01
CA ALA A 747 0.21 20.89 27.66
C ALA A 747 -0.85 20.37 26.66
N ALA A 748 -1.43 19.19 26.91
CA ALA A 748 -2.55 18.68 26.12
C ALA A 748 -3.81 19.52 26.32
N ILE A 749 -4.13 19.91 27.55
CA ILE A 749 -5.25 20.81 27.88
C ILE A 749 -5.04 22.19 27.28
N GLU A 750 -3.82 22.74 27.41
CA GLU A 750 -3.46 24.03 26.82
C GLU A 750 -3.60 24.02 25.28
N SER A 751 -3.17 22.95 24.63
CA SER A 751 -3.32 22.78 23.16
C SER A 751 -4.78 22.83 22.72
N MET A 752 -5.67 22.19 23.48
CA MET A 752 -7.11 22.24 23.23
C MET A 752 -7.66 23.65 23.44
N GLN A 753 -7.26 24.34 24.52
CA GLN A 753 -7.71 25.71 24.81
C GLN A 753 -7.27 26.67 23.70
N GLN A 754 -6.04 26.59 23.21
CA GLN A 754 -5.54 27.38 22.08
C GLN A 754 -6.35 27.12 20.80
N CYS A 755 -6.76 25.88 20.58
CA CYS A 755 -7.63 25.51 19.46
C CYS A 755 -9.00 26.24 19.55
N PHE A 756 -9.62 26.28 20.75
CA PHE A 756 -10.89 27.00 20.96
C PHE A 756 -10.78 28.51 20.84
N GLU A 757 -9.73 29.08 21.43
CA GLU A 757 -9.47 30.52 21.30
C GLU A 757 -9.29 30.94 19.84
N ALA A 758 -8.69 30.06 19.02
CA ALA A 758 -8.54 30.32 17.59
C ALA A 758 -9.87 30.20 16.84
N LEU A 759 -10.67 29.16 17.10
CA LEU A 759 -11.92 28.86 16.38
C LEU A 759 -13.05 29.82 16.69
N LYS A 760 -13.25 30.16 17.96
CA LYS A 760 -14.37 31.01 18.44
C LYS A 760 -15.76 30.53 17.96
N CYS A 761 -15.96 29.22 17.91
CA CYS A 761 -17.20 28.59 17.41
C CYS A 761 -18.22 28.41 18.54
N ASP A 762 -19.49 28.38 18.15
CA ASP A 762 -20.59 28.00 19.03
C ASP A 762 -20.71 26.48 19.14
N SER A 763 -21.37 26.02 20.21
CA SER A 763 -21.70 24.61 20.41
C SER A 763 -22.63 24.08 19.33
N LEU A 764 -22.35 22.90 18.83
CA LEU A 764 -23.28 22.13 17.99
C LEU A 764 -24.27 21.43 18.91
N HIS A 765 -25.54 21.87 18.89
CA HIS A 765 -26.57 21.26 19.72
C HIS A 765 -26.72 19.76 19.44
N SER A 766 -26.90 18.94 20.48
CA SER A 766 -26.99 17.47 20.35
C SER A 766 -28.09 17.00 19.39
N SER A 767 -29.21 17.77 19.28
CA SER A 767 -30.27 17.48 18.29
C SER A 767 -29.85 17.71 16.82
N MET A 768 -28.74 18.45 16.56
CA MET A 768 -28.16 18.68 15.24
C MET A 768 -27.10 17.63 14.89
N MET A 769 -26.61 16.88 15.86
CA MET A 769 -25.81 15.69 15.64
C MET A 769 -26.72 14.56 15.19
N GLN A 770 -26.98 14.48 13.90
CA GLN A 770 -27.73 13.32 13.39
C GLN A 770 -26.87 12.06 13.61
N PRO A 771 -27.38 11.09 14.40
CA PRO A 771 -26.68 9.81 14.46
C PRO A 771 -26.78 9.15 13.08
N ASN A 772 -25.67 8.60 12.63
CA ASN A 772 -25.72 7.73 11.47
C ASN A 772 -26.65 6.58 11.78
N ARG A 773 -27.57 6.28 10.86
CA ARG A 773 -28.57 5.24 11.02
C ARG A 773 -28.63 4.35 9.78
N VAL A 774 -28.95 3.09 9.99
CA VAL A 774 -28.96 2.07 8.96
C VAL A 774 -30.37 1.52 8.81
N PHE A 775 -30.82 1.34 7.58
CA PHE A 775 -32.08 0.65 7.29
C PHE A 775 -31.93 -0.85 7.53
N GLN A 776 -32.97 -1.46 8.04
CA GLN A 776 -33.07 -2.90 8.17
C GLN A 776 -33.50 -3.48 6.83
N ILE A 777 -32.64 -4.24 6.19
CA ILE A 777 -32.93 -4.97 4.95
C ILE A 777 -34.07 -5.99 5.25
N PRO A 778 -35.07 -6.14 4.38
CA PRO A 778 -36.14 -7.12 4.56
C PRO A 778 -35.60 -8.55 4.60
N LEU A 779 -36.37 -9.44 5.19
CA LEU A 779 -36.11 -10.88 5.13
C LEU A 779 -36.12 -11.38 3.68
N GLY A 780 -35.26 -12.32 3.38
CA GLY A 780 -35.04 -12.83 2.03
C GLY A 780 -33.94 -12.03 1.28
N THR A 781 -34.02 -12.03 -0.03
CA THR A 781 -33.04 -11.36 -0.90
C THR A 781 -33.67 -10.18 -1.62
N SER A 782 -33.04 -9.01 -1.51
CA SER A 782 -33.34 -7.83 -2.29
C SER A 782 -32.29 -7.67 -3.40
N TYR A 783 -32.70 -7.42 -4.63
CA TYR A 783 -31.80 -7.30 -5.78
C TYR A 783 -31.77 -5.86 -6.30
N TYR A 784 -30.58 -5.40 -6.63
CA TYR A 784 -30.39 -4.15 -7.36
C TYR A 784 -29.43 -4.35 -8.52
N LYS A 785 -29.86 -4.06 -9.73
CA LYS A 785 -29.08 -4.21 -10.95
C LYS A 785 -28.87 -2.87 -11.62
N LEU A 786 -27.64 -2.58 -12.00
CA LEU A 786 -27.28 -1.39 -12.76
C LEU A 786 -26.25 -1.72 -13.83
N LYS A 787 -26.21 -0.89 -14.87
CA LYS A 787 -25.16 -0.97 -15.88
C LYS A 787 -23.91 -0.23 -15.40
N ASN A 788 -22.75 -0.76 -15.80
CA ASN A 788 -21.49 -0.04 -15.61
C ASN A 788 -21.60 1.31 -16.34
N ILE A 789 -21.31 2.38 -15.62
CA ILE A 789 -21.34 3.76 -16.14
C ILE A 789 -20.25 3.93 -17.21
N ASN A 790 -19.10 3.23 -17.07
CA ASN A 790 -18.09 3.17 -18.11
C ASN A 790 -18.53 2.23 -19.24
N LYS A 791 -19.03 2.81 -20.31
CA LYS A 791 -19.51 2.07 -21.48
C LYS A 791 -18.47 1.25 -22.24
N CYS A 792 -17.19 1.47 -21.97
CA CYS A 792 -16.07 0.75 -22.57
C CYS A 792 -15.52 -0.36 -21.66
N ASP A 793 -15.97 -0.47 -20.42
CA ASP A 793 -15.49 -1.44 -19.46
C ASP A 793 -16.40 -2.68 -19.42
N PRO A 794 -15.92 -3.85 -19.86
CA PRO A 794 -16.68 -5.08 -19.84
C PRO A 794 -16.81 -5.71 -18.46
N THR A 795 -16.21 -5.12 -17.43
CA THR A 795 -16.17 -5.69 -16.09
C THR A 795 -17.53 -5.75 -15.46
N SER A 796 -17.94 -6.96 -15.06
CA SER A 796 -19.16 -7.22 -14.30
C SER A 796 -18.81 -7.59 -12.87
N ILE A 797 -19.63 -7.12 -11.91
CA ILE A 797 -19.43 -7.38 -10.48
C ILE A 797 -20.74 -7.83 -9.85
N VAL A 798 -20.66 -8.83 -8.98
CA VAL A 798 -21.74 -9.20 -8.09
C VAL A 798 -21.23 -9.08 -6.65
N ILE A 799 -21.95 -8.31 -5.83
CA ILE A 799 -21.71 -8.19 -4.38
C ILE A 799 -22.95 -8.65 -3.65
N ASP A 800 -22.84 -9.77 -2.94
CA ASP A 800 -23.84 -10.28 -2.03
C ASP A 800 -23.51 -9.86 -0.60
N THR A 801 -24.34 -9.00 -0.03
CA THR A 801 -24.17 -8.49 1.34
C THR A 801 -25.24 -9.03 2.25
N TYR A 802 -24.83 -9.61 3.36
CA TYR A 802 -25.71 -10.15 4.40
C TYR A 802 -25.68 -9.22 5.61
N GLN A 803 -26.83 -8.67 5.97
CA GLN A 803 -26.98 -7.84 7.15
C GLN A 803 -27.31 -8.73 8.35
N ILE A 804 -26.51 -8.63 9.39
CA ILE A 804 -26.57 -9.53 10.54
C ILE A 804 -27.43 -8.91 11.64
N ASP A 805 -26.83 -8.12 12.52
CA ASP A 805 -27.48 -7.51 13.66
C ASP A 805 -26.64 -6.35 14.21
N ILE A 806 -27.11 -5.76 15.31
CA ILE A 806 -26.36 -4.75 16.07
C ILE A 806 -25.00 -5.33 16.51
N THR A 807 -23.95 -4.55 16.35
CA THR A 807 -22.58 -4.95 16.66
C THR A 807 -22.41 -5.30 18.14
N SER A 808 -21.95 -6.51 18.43
CA SER A 808 -21.42 -6.92 19.73
C SER A 808 -20.03 -7.50 19.56
N ILE A 809 -19.29 -7.61 20.66
CA ILE A 809 -17.94 -8.20 20.65
C ILE A 809 -18.00 -9.66 20.21
N GLU A 810 -18.94 -10.44 20.76
CA GLU A 810 -19.12 -11.85 20.47
C GLU A 810 -19.46 -12.08 19.00
N LEU A 811 -20.45 -11.35 18.47
CA LEU A 811 -20.85 -11.44 17.06
C LEU A 811 -19.71 -11.01 16.13
N SER A 812 -18.97 -9.98 16.50
CA SER A 812 -17.81 -9.51 15.72
C SER A 812 -16.71 -10.58 15.65
N VAL A 813 -16.45 -11.29 16.73
CA VAL A 813 -15.43 -12.36 16.77
C VAL A 813 -15.88 -13.57 15.97
N LEU A 814 -17.15 -14.01 16.14
CA LEU A 814 -17.74 -15.09 15.34
C LEU A 814 -17.61 -14.81 13.85
N MET A 815 -17.99 -13.60 13.43
CA MET A 815 -17.92 -13.20 12.02
C MET A 815 -16.50 -13.17 11.50
N LYS A 816 -15.55 -12.63 12.27
CA LYS A 816 -14.11 -12.64 11.92
C LYS A 816 -13.59 -14.05 11.69
N LEU A 817 -13.93 -15.00 12.54
CA LEU A 817 -13.54 -16.39 12.38
C LEU A 817 -14.11 -17.00 11.10
N ILE A 818 -15.40 -16.82 10.84
CA ILE A 818 -16.05 -17.33 9.61
C ILE A 818 -15.42 -16.73 8.36
N ILE A 819 -15.20 -15.42 8.33
CA ILE A 819 -14.57 -14.76 7.19
C ILE A 819 -13.14 -15.27 6.98
N MET A 820 -12.35 -15.44 8.03
CA MET A 820 -10.99 -15.98 7.92
C MET A 820 -10.96 -17.40 7.34
N ILE A 821 -11.96 -18.23 7.66
CA ILE A 821 -12.09 -19.58 7.12
C ILE A 821 -12.59 -19.51 5.66
N MET A 822 -13.61 -18.67 5.40
CA MET A 822 -14.28 -18.55 4.11
C MET A 822 -13.37 -17.97 3.04
N GLU A 823 -12.60 -16.92 3.33
CA GLU A 823 -11.71 -16.23 2.37
C GLU A 823 -10.75 -17.21 1.69
N LYS A 824 -10.16 -18.11 2.48
CA LYS A 824 -9.25 -19.13 1.96
C LYS A 824 -9.98 -20.11 1.02
N GLN A 825 -11.16 -20.59 1.41
CA GLN A 825 -11.92 -21.55 0.62
C GLN A 825 -12.48 -20.92 -0.65
N LEU A 826 -12.91 -19.65 -0.57
CA LEU A 826 -13.39 -18.87 -1.69
C LEU A 826 -12.31 -18.75 -2.78
N SER A 827 -11.12 -18.33 -2.40
CA SER A 827 -9.99 -18.20 -3.32
C SER A 827 -9.63 -19.54 -3.98
N LEU A 828 -9.52 -20.63 -3.22
CA LEU A 828 -9.19 -21.97 -3.74
C LEU A 828 -10.25 -22.48 -4.70
N LYS A 829 -11.54 -22.32 -4.37
CA LYS A 829 -12.64 -22.85 -5.17
C LYS A 829 -12.77 -22.13 -6.50
N PHE A 830 -12.67 -20.79 -6.50
CA PHE A 830 -12.79 -20.01 -7.72
C PHE A 830 -11.55 -20.13 -8.61
N GLN A 831 -10.35 -20.30 -8.08
CA GLN A 831 -9.15 -20.64 -8.85
C GLN A 831 -9.30 -21.98 -9.57
N SER A 832 -9.99 -22.98 -8.97
CA SER A 832 -10.20 -24.29 -9.59
C SER A 832 -11.25 -24.31 -10.71
N ILE A 833 -12.17 -23.32 -10.72
CA ILE A 833 -13.31 -23.32 -11.64
C ILE A 833 -12.92 -22.73 -13.02
N GLN A 834 -12.12 -21.65 -13.06
CA GLN A 834 -11.69 -21.07 -14.35
C GLN A 834 -10.56 -20.04 -14.15
N ASN A 835 -9.35 -20.41 -14.56
CA ASN A 835 -8.15 -19.56 -14.43
C ASN A 835 -8.19 -18.22 -15.18
N ASP A 836 -9.06 -18.04 -16.18
CA ASP A 836 -9.01 -16.88 -17.09
C ASP A 836 -10.22 -15.94 -17.01
N LEU A 837 -11.26 -16.27 -16.26
CA LEU A 837 -12.55 -15.55 -16.30
C LEU A 837 -12.82 -14.68 -15.08
N ILE A 838 -12.33 -15.08 -13.91
CA ILE A 838 -12.54 -14.35 -12.66
C ILE A 838 -11.27 -13.63 -12.29
N GLN A 839 -11.34 -12.32 -12.22
CA GLN A 839 -10.21 -11.47 -11.89
C GLN A 839 -9.92 -11.47 -10.39
N HIS A 840 -10.97 -11.35 -9.59
CA HIS A 840 -10.84 -11.22 -8.15
C HIS A 840 -12.07 -11.74 -7.42
N THR A 841 -11.83 -12.38 -6.27
CA THR A 841 -12.88 -12.75 -5.32
C THR A 841 -12.49 -12.27 -3.94
N SER A 842 -13.43 -11.73 -3.19
CA SER A 842 -13.18 -11.31 -1.82
C SER A 842 -14.36 -11.63 -0.91
N CYS A 843 -14.05 -11.84 0.35
CA CYS A 843 -15.04 -11.95 1.41
C CYS A 843 -14.62 -11.01 2.54
N ASN A 844 -15.48 -10.04 2.84
CA ASN A 844 -15.19 -8.99 3.81
C ASN A 844 -16.31 -8.84 4.81
N TYR A 845 -16.01 -8.38 6.02
CA TYR A 845 -16.99 -7.93 6.96
C TYR A 845 -16.86 -6.42 7.21
N THR A 846 -17.97 -5.77 7.42
CA THR A 846 -18.00 -4.34 7.72
C THR A 846 -18.98 -4.05 8.86
N ASP A 847 -18.63 -3.08 9.67
CA ASP A 847 -19.48 -2.47 10.68
C ASP A 847 -20.00 -1.15 10.08
N VAL A 848 -21.24 -1.16 9.60
CA VAL A 848 -21.89 0.02 9.02
C VAL A 848 -22.69 0.70 10.14
N ASP A 849 -22.11 1.73 10.73
CA ASP A 849 -22.73 2.54 11.79
C ASP A 849 -23.37 1.70 12.91
N GLY A 850 -22.64 0.70 13.41
CA GLY A 850 -23.07 -0.18 14.49
C GLY A 850 -23.88 -1.40 14.06
N ILE A 851 -24.02 -1.65 12.75
CA ILE A 851 -24.67 -2.84 12.21
C ILE A 851 -23.65 -3.70 11.48
N LEU A 852 -23.51 -4.96 11.93
CA LEU A 852 -22.59 -5.90 11.31
C LEU A 852 -23.14 -6.45 9.99
N THR A 853 -22.27 -6.44 8.99
CA THR A 853 -22.56 -7.05 7.68
C THR A 853 -21.35 -7.85 7.20
N TYR A 854 -21.57 -8.90 6.41
CA TYR A 854 -20.50 -9.48 5.61
C TYR A 854 -20.89 -9.51 4.13
N SER A 855 -19.89 -9.45 3.27
CA SER A 855 -20.10 -9.40 1.82
C SER A 855 -19.19 -10.39 1.12
N ILE A 856 -19.70 -11.02 0.07
CA ILE A 856 -18.94 -11.80 -0.90
C ILE A 856 -18.98 -11.05 -2.22
N SER A 857 -17.79 -10.78 -2.78
CA SER A 857 -17.66 -10.08 -4.05
C SER A 857 -16.94 -10.94 -5.07
N VAL A 858 -17.46 -10.97 -6.28
CA VAL A 858 -16.87 -11.66 -7.44
C VAL A 858 -16.82 -10.71 -8.63
N ILE A 859 -15.63 -10.55 -9.20
CA ILE A 859 -15.33 -9.64 -10.29
C ILE A 859 -14.90 -10.42 -11.52
N GLN A 860 -15.56 -10.15 -12.64
CA GLN A 860 -15.26 -10.74 -13.94
C GLN A 860 -14.88 -9.64 -14.95
N SER A 861 -13.73 -9.76 -15.60
CA SER A 861 -13.18 -8.70 -16.47
C SER A 861 -13.21 -9.01 -17.96
N LEU A 862 -13.54 -10.24 -18.37
CA LEU A 862 -13.48 -10.59 -19.79
C LEU A 862 -14.82 -10.37 -20.49
N PRO A 863 -14.83 -9.78 -21.71
CA PRO A 863 -16.03 -9.60 -22.49
C PRO A 863 -16.47 -10.96 -23.08
N ASN A 864 -17.24 -11.72 -22.33
CA ASN A 864 -17.82 -12.95 -22.84
C ASN A 864 -19.35 -12.90 -22.67
N LYS A 865 -20.06 -12.80 -23.77
CA LYS A 865 -21.52 -12.74 -23.82
C LYS A 865 -22.26 -13.93 -23.16
N SER A 866 -21.53 -14.99 -22.89
CA SER A 866 -22.07 -16.22 -22.26
C SER A 866 -22.14 -16.16 -20.74
N TYR A 867 -21.52 -15.18 -20.10
CA TYR A 867 -21.45 -15.07 -18.65
C TYR A 867 -22.27 -13.85 -18.16
N THR A 868 -23.37 -14.14 -17.52
CA THR A 868 -24.28 -13.13 -16.94
C THR A 868 -23.98 -12.97 -15.45
N THR A 869 -24.42 -11.85 -14.87
CA THR A 869 -24.32 -11.63 -13.42
C THR A 869 -25.14 -12.65 -12.63
N GLU A 870 -26.17 -13.25 -13.26
CA GLU A 870 -26.93 -14.37 -12.68
C GLU A 870 -26.06 -15.62 -12.53
N LEU A 871 -25.25 -15.93 -13.52
CA LEU A 871 -24.33 -17.08 -13.45
C LEU A 871 -23.26 -16.86 -12.36
N ILE A 872 -22.74 -15.64 -12.21
CA ILE A 872 -21.82 -15.29 -11.12
C ILE A 872 -22.50 -15.50 -9.77
N LYS A 873 -23.75 -15.06 -9.64
CA LYS A 873 -24.56 -15.28 -8.45
C LYS A 873 -24.73 -16.79 -8.15
N GLU A 874 -25.08 -17.60 -9.19
CA GLU A 874 -25.16 -19.07 -9.01
C GLU A 874 -23.83 -19.67 -8.50
N TRP A 875 -22.71 -19.16 -8.94
CA TRP A 875 -21.40 -19.61 -8.43
C TRP A 875 -21.19 -19.24 -6.96
N ILE A 876 -21.62 -18.04 -6.55
CA ILE A 876 -21.60 -17.64 -5.14
C ILE A 876 -22.50 -18.56 -4.31
N ASP A 877 -23.73 -18.83 -4.78
CA ASP A 877 -24.70 -19.69 -4.07
C ASP A 877 -24.15 -21.13 -3.94
N ARG A 878 -23.59 -21.71 -5.02
CA ARG A 878 -22.90 -23.03 -4.98
C ARG A 878 -21.66 -23.04 -4.09
N PHE A 879 -20.94 -21.94 -4.01
CA PHE A 879 -19.83 -21.82 -3.09
C PHE A 879 -20.31 -21.83 -1.64
N LEU A 880 -21.42 -21.15 -1.33
CA LEU A 880 -21.98 -21.12 0.02
C LEU A 880 -22.50 -22.50 0.45
N GLU A 881 -23.09 -23.30 -0.47
CA GLU A 881 -23.45 -24.69 -0.23
C GLU A 881 -22.18 -25.52 0.09
N TYR A 882 -21.17 -25.43 -0.76
CA TYR A 882 -19.88 -26.11 -0.52
C TYR A 882 -19.27 -25.68 0.82
N PHE A 883 -19.32 -24.40 1.17
CA PHE A 883 -18.75 -23.89 2.40
C PHE A 883 -19.50 -24.39 3.64
N LYS A 884 -20.79 -24.58 3.54
CA LYS A 884 -21.59 -25.24 4.60
C LYS A 884 -21.08 -26.66 4.86
N ASP A 885 -20.98 -27.47 3.79
CA ASP A 885 -20.46 -28.83 3.89
C ASP A 885 -19.05 -28.87 4.47
N PHE A 886 -18.21 -27.91 4.03
CA PHE A 886 -16.86 -27.74 4.56
C PHE A 886 -16.83 -27.40 6.06
N LEU A 887 -17.72 -26.54 6.53
CA LEU A 887 -17.84 -26.22 7.96
C LEU A 887 -18.30 -27.44 8.78
N ASP A 888 -19.15 -28.31 8.21
CA ASP A 888 -19.60 -29.54 8.86
C ASP A 888 -18.49 -30.58 8.99
N GLU A 889 -17.55 -30.61 8.06
CA GLU A 889 -16.37 -31.46 8.09
C GLU A 889 -15.21 -30.87 8.94
N LEU A 890 -15.24 -29.59 9.27
CA LEU A 890 -14.19 -28.91 10.03
C LEU A 890 -14.07 -29.53 11.44
N SER A 891 -12.84 -29.78 11.90
CA SER A 891 -12.58 -30.28 13.25
C SER A 891 -12.39 -29.14 14.26
N GLU A 892 -12.59 -29.44 15.57
CA GLU A 892 -12.28 -28.46 16.65
C GLU A 892 -10.80 -28.02 16.61
N ASN A 893 -9.87 -28.92 16.24
CA ASN A 893 -8.46 -28.58 16.13
C ASN A 893 -8.21 -27.56 15.01
N ASP A 894 -8.93 -27.69 13.88
CA ASP A 894 -8.80 -26.71 12.79
C ASP A 894 -9.35 -25.34 13.22
N LEU A 895 -10.45 -25.33 13.99
CA LEU A 895 -10.99 -24.10 14.56
C LEU A 895 -10.01 -23.47 15.57
N ASP A 896 -9.38 -24.28 16.42
CA ASP A 896 -8.38 -23.79 17.39
C ASP A 896 -7.16 -23.17 16.68
N ASP A 897 -6.74 -23.73 15.56
CA ASP A 897 -5.69 -23.16 14.72
C ASP A 897 -6.11 -21.76 14.16
N VAL A 898 -7.37 -21.58 13.78
CA VAL A 898 -7.89 -20.27 13.31
C VAL A 898 -8.03 -19.28 14.46
N LYS A 899 -8.54 -19.73 15.62
CA LYS A 899 -8.63 -18.90 16.84
C LYS A 899 -7.26 -18.43 17.27
N GLU A 900 -6.26 -19.30 17.25
CA GLU A 900 -4.90 -18.95 17.61
C GLU A 900 -4.34 -17.88 16.68
N ARG A 901 -4.57 -17.97 15.36
CA ARG A 901 -4.18 -16.93 14.41
C ARG A 901 -4.84 -15.58 14.72
N LEU A 902 -6.14 -15.58 15.02
CA LEU A 902 -6.86 -14.35 15.37
C LEU A 902 -6.35 -13.76 16.70
N ARG A 903 -6.06 -14.61 17.69
CA ARG A 903 -5.48 -14.22 19.00
C ARG A 903 -4.14 -13.52 18.79
N ILE A 904 -3.24 -14.13 18.03
CA ILE A 904 -1.92 -13.58 17.73
C ILE A 904 -2.04 -12.23 17.04
N PHE A 905 -2.91 -12.12 16.04
CA PHE A 905 -3.15 -10.85 15.35
C PHE A 905 -3.59 -9.74 16.31
N LYS A 906 -4.43 -10.08 17.30
CA LYS A 906 -4.92 -9.12 18.31
C LYS A 906 -3.87 -8.77 19.37
N GLN A 907 -3.05 -9.74 19.77
CA GLN A 907 -2.01 -9.52 20.78
C GLN A 907 -0.82 -8.73 20.25
N HIS A 908 -0.51 -8.86 18.97
CA HIS A 908 0.57 -8.14 18.30
C HIS A 908 0.11 -6.88 17.58
N ALA A 909 -1.11 -6.43 17.82
CA ALA A 909 -1.55 -5.12 17.42
C ALA A 909 -0.69 -4.03 18.08
N ASP A 910 -0.54 -2.89 17.44
CA ASP A 910 0.23 -1.74 17.91
C ASP A 910 1.76 -2.01 17.98
N MET A 911 2.36 -2.29 16.83
CA MET A 911 3.81 -2.44 16.69
C MET A 911 4.54 -1.08 16.76
N ASN A 912 3.84 -0.01 16.47
CA ASN A 912 4.33 1.37 16.55
C ASN A 912 3.27 2.28 17.19
N ILE A 913 3.66 3.52 17.49
CA ILE A 913 2.77 4.49 18.15
C ILE A 913 1.61 4.90 17.25
N GLU A 914 1.81 4.96 15.93
CA GLU A 914 0.77 5.34 14.97
C GLU A 914 -0.36 4.31 14.92
N GLU A 915 -0.05 3.01 14.93
CA GLU A 915 -1.05 1.94 14.97
C GLU A 915 -1.89 2.03 16.26
N GLU A 916 -1.24 2.26 17.41
CA GLU A 916 -1.92 2.40 18.69
C GLU A 916 -2.87 3.62 18.70
N ILE A 917 -2.41 4.75 18.18
CA ILE A 917 -3.21 5.97 18.09
C ILE A 917 -4.38 5.78 17.12
N ASN A 918 -4.16 5.19 15.95
CA ASN A 918 -5.23 4.93 14.98
C ASN A 918 -6.29 4.00 15.56
N ARG A 919 -5.92 2.99 16.34
CA ARG A 919 -6.86 2.12 17.06
C ARG A 919 -7.68 2.90 18.08
N ASN A 920 -7.02 3.69 18.92
CA ASN A 920 -7.70 4.53 19.92
C ASN A 920 -8.61 5.57 19.25
N TRP A 921 -8.15 6.16 18.15
CA TRP A 921 -8.89 7.15 17.40
C TRP A 921 -10.17 6.58 16.77
N ASN A 922 -10.11 5.35 16.26
CA ASN A 922 -11.28 4.67 15.71
C ASN A 922 -12.39 4.47 16.75
N GLU A 923 -12.04 4.19 18.02
CA GLU A 923 -13.02 4.08 19.10
C GLU A 923 -13.68 5.44 19.43
N ILE A 924 -12.93 6.53 19.30
CA ILE A 924 -13.44 7.90 19.53
C ILE A 924 -14.37 8.34 18.39
N ILE A 925 -13.95 8.17 17.12
CA ILE A 925 -14.77 8.55 15.95
C ILE A 925 -16.09 7.79 15.94
N LYS A 926 -16.06 6.50 16.27
CA LYS A 926 -17.25 5.64 16.36
C LYS A 926 -18.08 5.91 17.61
N CYS A 927 -17.61 6.74 18.52
CA CYS A 927 -18.24 7.01 19.83
C CYS A 927 -18.50 5.74 20.67
N GLN A 928 -17.70 4.68 20.47
CA GLN A 928 -17.83 3.41 21.19
C GLN A 928 -16.96 3.37 22.45
N TYR A 929 -15.82 4.05 22.44
CA TYR A 929 -14.88 4.21 23.56
C TYR A 929 -14.42 2.90 24.22
N ILE A 930 -14.44 1.78 23.47
CA ILE A 930 -14.01 0.46 23.93
C ILE A 930 -12.51 0.28 23.65
N PHE A 931 -11.65 0.99 24.40
CA PHE A 931 -10.21 0.94 24.16
C PHE A 931 -9.57 -0.42 24.49
N ASP A 932 -10.23 -1.25 25.29
CA ASP A 932 -9.85 -2.63 25.61
C ASP A 932 -10.52 -3.67 24.68
N ARG A 933 -10.97 -3.24 23.50
CA ARG A 933 -11.69 -4.11 22.54
C ARG A 933 -10.93 -5.40 22.21
N TYR A 934 -9.64 -5.33 21.93
CA TYR A 934 -8.85 -6.50 21.59
C TYR A 934 -8.78 -7.53 22.73
N GLU A 935 -8.67 -7.07 23.95
CA GLU A 935 -8.67 -7.93 25.13
C GLU A 935 -10.02 -8.61 25.34
N ARG A 936 -11.12 -7.86 25.19
CA ARG A 936 -12.48 -8.42 25.23
C ARG A 936 -12.73 -9.40 24.09
N GLU A 937 -12.25 -9.10 22.88
CA GLU A 937 -12.35 -10.02 21.73
C GLU A 937 -11.57 -11.32 21.98
N ILE A 938 -10.38 -11.25 22.57
CA ILE A 938 -9.60 -12.45 22.95
C ILE A 938 -10.33 -13.29 24.00
N LEU A 939 -10.95 -12.65 24.97
CA LEU A 939 -11.77 -13.36 25.97
C LEU A 939 -12.98 -14.04 25.35
N ALA A 940 -13.70 -13.34 24.46
CA ALA A 940 -14.82 -13.90 23.71
C ALA A 940 -14.39 -15.07 22.83
N LEU A 941 -13.22 -14.97 22.18
CA LEU A 941 -12.67 -16.00 21.31
C LEU A 941 -12.49 -17.34 22.01
N ASN A 942 -12.10 -17.33 23.29
CA ASN A 942 -11.89 -18.56 24.08
C ASN A 942 -13.19 -19.36 24.31
N ASN A 943 -14.34 -18.69 24.26
CA ASN A 943 -15.63 -19.30 24.57
C ASN A 943 -16.34 -19.88 23.33
N ILE A 944 -15.92 -19.46 22.12
CA ILE A 944 -16.59 -19.86 20.87
C ILE A 944 -16.32 -21.34 20.57
N LYS A 945 -17.37 -22.09 20.25
CA LYS A 945 -17.33 -23.49 19.84
C LYS A 945 -17.69 -23.63 18.35
N LEU A 946 -17.26 -24.74 17.76
CA LEU A 946 -17.52 -25.06 16.35
C LEU A 946 -19.02 -25.08 16.02
N ASN A 947 -19.84 -25.63 16.91
CA ASN A 947 -21.29 -25.68 16.74
C ASN A 947 -21.91 -24.25 16.68
N GLU A 948 -21.40 -23.30 17.47
CA GLU A 948 -21.89 -21.91 17.43
C GLU A 948 -21.57 -21.25 16.08
N LEU A 949 -20.41 -21.55 15.48
CA LEU A 949 -20.05 -21.10 14.14
C LEU A 949 -21.00 -21.67 13.08
N ARG A 950 -21.33 -22.97 13.14
CA ARG A 950 -22.25 -23.64 12.22
C ARG A 950 -23.66 -23.05 12.34
N GLU A 951 -24.17 -22.95 13.57
CA GLU A 951 -25.49 -22.37 13.88
C GLU A 951 -25.58 -20.90 13.41
N TRP A 952 -24.52 -20.13 13.63
CA TRP A 952 -24.46 -18.73 13.20
C TRP A 952 -24.51 -18.64 11.66
N PHE A 953 -23.68 -19.43 10.96
CA PHE A 953 -23.65 -19.43 9.50
C PHE A 953 -24.98 -19.88 8.90
N ASP A 954 -25.57 -20.97 9.41
CA ASP A 954 -26.89 -21.43 9.00
C ASP A 954 -27.98 -20.39 9.25
N LYS A 955 -27.97 -19.76 10.41
CA LYS A 955 -28.96 -18.74 10.80
C LYS A 955 -28.96 -17.56 9.84
N TYR A 956 -27.81 -16.98 9.57
CA TYR A 956 -27.71 -15.71 8.83
C TYR A 956 -27.49 -15.85 7.32
N THR A 957 -27.21 -17.07 6.84
CA THR A 957 -26.99 -17.33 5.42
C THR A 957 -28.12 -18.13 4.77
N TRP A 958 -28.77 -19.05 5.52
CA TRP A 958 -29.73 -20.00 4.96
C TRP A 958 -31.15 -19.94 5.58
N ASN A 959 -31.29 -19.54 6.84
CA ASN A 959 -32.61 -19.56 7.51
C ASN A 959 -33.47 -18.37 7.05
N GLU A 960 -34.53 -18.65 6.31
CA GLU A 960 -35.45 -17.66 5.73
C GLU A 960 -36.03 -16.67 6.76
N ASN A 961 -36.09 -17.04 8.04
CA ASN A 961 -36.60 -16.15 9.11
C ASN A 961 -35.52 -15.14 9.59
N TYR A 962 -34.29 -15.23 9.15
CA TYR A 962 -33.18 -14.37 9.61
C TYR A 962 -32.37 -13.78 8.48
N VAL A 963 -32.36 -14.41 7.31
CA VAL A 963 -31.56 -13.95 6.16
C VAL A 963 -32.07 -12.60 5.66
N LYS A 964 -31.17 -11.62 5.63
CA LYS A 964 -31.36 -10.28 5.09
C LYS A 964 -30.26 -10.03 4.09
N LYS A 965 -30.49 -10.39 2.84
CA LYS A 965 -29.49 -10.34 1.77
C LYS A 965 -29.80 -9.20 0.80
N LEU A 966 -28.79 -8.39 0.50
CA LEU A 966 -28.78 -7.39 -0.56
C LEU A 966 -27.78 -7.84 -1.62
N SER A 967 -28.28 -8.11 -2.84
CA SER A 967 -27.47 -8.53 -3.98
C SER A 967 -27.38 -7.39 -4.99
N ILE A 968 -26.17 -6.86 -5.23
CA ILE A 968 -25.91 -5.76 -6.15
C ILE A 968 -25.13 -6.31 -7.35
N HIS A 969 -25.67 -6.06 -8.54
CA HIS A 969 -25.10 -6.47 -9.80
C HIS A 969 -24.73 -5.27 -10.65
N VAL A 970 -23.46 -5.06 -10.91
CA VAL A 970 -22.97 -4.10 -11.91
C VAL A 970 -22.68 -4.87 -13.19
N ILE A 971 -23.38 -4.54 -14.26
CA ILE A 971 -23.30 -5.25 -15.54
C ILE A 971 -22.36 -4.50 -16.45
N GLY A 972 -21.31 -5.17 -16.93
CA GLY A 972 -20.36 -4.63 -17.90
C GLY A 972 -21.00 -4.25 -19.23
N SER A 973 -20.50 -3.24 -19.91
CA SER A 973 -21.11 -2.69 -21.12
C SER A 973 -20.36 -3.03 -22.41
N ASP A 974 -21.14 -3.30 -23.48
CA ASP A 974 -20.65 -3.76 -24.79
C ASP A 974 -20.66 -2.68 -25.90
N SER A 975 -20.97 -1.41 -25.64
CA SER A 975 -21.10 -0.42 -26.72
C SER A 975 -20.64 1.00 -26.40
N ALA A 976 -19.97 1.60 -27.38
CA ALA A 976 -19.48 2.98 -27.37
C ALA A 976 -20.58 3.92 -27.90
N GLU A 977 -21.39 4.54 -27.04
CA GLU A 977 -22.22 5.69 -27.44
C GLU A 977 -22.39 6.75 -26.34
N ALA A 978 -22.59 7.97 -26.81
CA ALA A 978 -22.48 9.30 -26.25
C ALA A 978 -22.82 9.49 -24.76
N GLN A 979 -22.00 10.31 -24.12
CA GLN A 979 -22.15 10.80 -22.73
C GLN A 979 -23.33 11.76 -22.62
N SER A 980 -24.20 11.52 -21.64
CA SER A 980 -25.19 12.51 -21.21
C SER A 980 -24.54 13.58 -20.33
N ILE A 981 -25.14 14.79 -20.31
CA ILE A 981 -24.64 15.93 -19.53
C ILE A 981 -24.77 15.67 -18.01
N ALA A 982 -25.73 14.87 -17.58
CA ALA A 982 -25.90 14.42 -16.21
C ALA A 982 -25.70 12.91 -16.13
N LEU A 983 -25.07 12.45 -15.05
CA LEU A 983 -24.94 11.03 -14.76
C LEU A 983 -26.12 10.56 -13.92
N GLU A 984 -26.63 9.38 -14.27
CA GLU A 984 -27.72 8.71 -13.54
C GLU A 984 -27.40 7.23 -13.43
N TYR A 985 -27.90 6.58 -12.39
CA TYR A 985 -27.85 5.13 -12.29
C TYR A 985 -28.82 4.52 -13.31
N ILE A 986 -28.29 3.93 -14.35
CA ILE A 986 -29.10 3.33 -15.42
C ILE A 986 -29.47 1.91 -15.01
N ILE A 987 -30.75 1.72 -14.71
CA ILE A 987 -31.29 0.40 -14.41
C ILE A 987 -31.54 -0.32 -15.73
N ASP A 988 -31.23 -1.62 -15.81
CA ASP A 988 -31.49 -2.41 -17.01
C ASP A 988 -32.97 -2.78 -17.12
N GLU A 989 -33.79 -1.90 -17.77
CA GLU A 989 -35.21 -2.11 -17.94
C GLU A 989 -35.55 -3.33 -18.83
N HIS A 990 -34.61 -3.84 -19.63
CA HIS A 990 -34.87 -4.94 -20.56
C HIS A 990 -34.90 -6.32 -19.91
N GLN A 991 -34.29 -6.47 -18.74
CA GLN A 991 -34.27 -7.73 -18.00
C GLN A 991 -35.50 -7.86 -17.04
N HIS A 992 -36.25 -6.79 -16.87
CA HIS A 992 -37.38 -6.74 -15.91
C HIS A 992 -38.70 -7.31 -16.43
N LYS A 993 -38.74 -8.01 -17.57
CA LYS A 993 -39.99 -8.57 -18.11
C LYS A 993 -40.61 -9.70 -17.29
N ASN A 994 -39.86 -10.29 -16.33
CA ASN A 994 -40.35 -11.26 -15.36
C ASN A 994 -39.97 -10.78 -13.93
N ILE A 995 -40.50 -9.67 -13.47
CA ILE A 995 -40.16 -9.07 -12.19
C ILE A 995 -40.74 -9.96 -11.08
N GLU A 996 -39.91 -10.66 -10.37
CA GLU A 996 -40.17 -11.14 -9.02
C GLU A 996 -40.24 -9.93 -8.07
N GLU A 997 -41.09 -10.00 -7.04
CA GLU A 997 -41.40 -8.91 -6.08
C GLU A 997 -40.19 -8.29 -5.36
N ASN A 998 -38.98 -8.84 -5.51
CA ASN A 998 -37.77 -8.53 -4.73
C ASN A 998 -36.77 -7.59 -5.42
N TYR A 999 -37.10 -7.11 -6.63
CA TYR A 999 -36.20 -6.16 -7.31
C TYR A 999 -36.44 -4.70 -6.85
N ILE A 1000 -35.37 -4.02 -6.45
CA ILE A 1000 -35.40 -2.60 -6.11
C ILE A 1000 -35.34 -1.81 -7.44
N ILE A 1001 -36.43 -1.12 -7.77
CA ILE A 1001 -36.48 -0.28 -8.96
C ILE A 1001 -36.11 1.17 -8.62
N LYS A 1002 -36.60 1.68 -7.48
CA LYS A 1002 -36.31 3.01 -6.98
C LYS A 1002 -35.89 2.89 -5.52
N VAL A 1003 -34.71 3.34 -5.20
CA VAL A 1003 -34.14 3.19 -3.85
C VAL A 1003 -34.94 3.96 -2.82
N GLU A 1004 -35.38 5.19 -3.13
CA GLU A 1004 -36.15 6.02 -2.20
C GLU A 1004 -37.54 5.42 -1.87
N GLU A 1005 -38.17 4.75 -2.85
CA GLU A 1005 -39.45 4.07 -2.62
C GLU A 1005 -39.27 2.78 -1.80
N TYR A 1006 -38.17 2.12 -2.02
CA TYR A 1006 -37.75 0.93 -1.24
C TYR A 1006 -37.48 1.32 0.20
N GLN A 1007 -36.63 2.33 0.45
CA GLN A 1007 -36.24 2.81 1.78
C GLN A 1007 -37.47 3.29 2.60
N LYS A 1008 -38.45 3.93 1.99
CA LYS A 1008 -39.68 4.34 2.68
C LYS A 1008 -40.46 3.20 3.32
N LYS A 1009 -40.27 1.98 2.87
CA LYS A 1009 -40.89 0.77 3.39
C LYS A 1009 -40.12 0.09 4.50
N LEU A 1010 -38.85 0.52 4.71
CA LEU A 1010 -37.92 -0.13 5.62
C LEU A 1010 -38.02 0.47 7.03
N PHE A 1011 -37.74 -0.38 8.01
CA PHE A 1011 -37.46 0.05 9.37
C PHE A 1011 -36.03 0.54 9.48
N VAL A 1012 -35.79 1.47 10.39
CA VAL A 1012 -34.45 1.95 10.71
C VAL A 1012 -34.04 1.35 12.05
N TYR A 1013 -32.80 0.82 12.12
CA TYR A 1013 -32.28 0.33 13.39
C TYR A 1013 -32.27 1.43 14.45
N PRO A 1014 -32.55 1.12 15.73
CA PRO A 1014 -32.43 2.07 16.82
C PRO A 1014 -31.00 2.61 16.89
N VAL A 1015 -30.85 3.81 17.42
CA VAL A 1015 -29.52 4.36 17.70
C VAL A 1015 -28.87 3.46 18.74
N THR A 1016 -27.69 2.93 18.42
CA THR A 1016 -26.88 2.20 19.40
C THR A 1016 -26.23 3.23 20.29
N GLU A 1017 -26.69 3.39 21.53
CA GLU A 1017 -25.94 4.10 22.54
C GLU A 1017 -24.68 3.29 22.83
N GLY A 1018 -23.47 3.88 22.51
CA GLY A 1018 -22.18 3.26 22.73
C GLY A 1018 -21.84 3.14 24.22
#